data_bddbbe81b8518b87e213478d295db2e6
#
_entry.id   bddbbe81b8518b87e213478d295db2e6
#
_cell.length_a   1.000
_cell.length_b   1.000
_cell.length_c   1.000
_cell.angle_alpha   90.00
_cell.angle_beta   90.00
_cell.angle_gamma   90.00
#
_symmetry.space_group_name_H-M   'P 1'
#
loop_
_entity.id
_entity.type
_entity.pdbx_description
1 polymer ?
#
loop_
_entity_poly.entity_id
_entity_poly.type
_entity_poly.pdbx_seq_one_letter_code
_entity_poly.pdbx_strand_id
1 'polypeptide(L)'
;MRGLLLLYLVQHFLFTDGEANLIYGGYIALVYIMSMVGGVLSDKYLGQRKAVTFGAILLVLGHFGMAFEGAGSKETLSFNGGDYLIEDVGRDDRRQLFLDYEGESRRLVFDSVQFAQLGTERFYPILDDGEGDYIVERQRRGLVQNICNVVGLGCAGPDPETTLVLNGQRLNVTSESKNEQKENVLTLADGRTVTERSETDILVLKTATEEKFPDVLNPIAIAAHGEYSTSVEKQGLFVNILFFSLALIIAGVGFLKPNISTIVGDLYPKGDPRRDGGFTLFYMGINLGSFLATWSCGILGIVFGWAWGFGLAGVGMLLGLIVFQLGQSWLDGVANPPSAAKLKEKIFGPINVEWACYLSAVGVVLLCMGLLKHASVIGPIAAAVGIIVFIGFIIMSFTNLQGKERTRMWAALYFAVAQIPFWSLFEQAGSSLTLVTSRLVDTTMFGWDVPTPVFQSLNAGFIFIFAPFIAMMWVGLANRKLEPSTPVKFALGVFGAGLGYLVLVAGMGSVGPAALTPVFFIFAIYWIHTMAELMLSPVGLSAMTKLAPARMVGLFMAAWFVYSGLGNALSGVIAAAAGAETVGGQIVDVAGAKKNYMQVFSSIGYIGMGIGFLMLLIAPIIRRWMQEDVQETPETIVET
;
A
#
# COMPACT_ATOMS: atom_id res chain seq x y z
N MET A 1 -3.61 6.91 -6.99
CA MET A 1 -2.27 6.77 -7.57
C MET A 1 -1.41 5.68 -6.91
N ARG A 2 -1.21 5.67 -5.57
CA ARG A 2 -0.39 4.63 -4.90
C ARG A 2 -0.82 3.21 -5.27
N GLY A 3 -2.14 2.94 -5.30
CA GLY A 3 -2.68 1.64 -5.65
C GLY A 3 -2.41 1.17 -7.07
N LEU A 4 -2.25 2.12 -8.00
CA LEU A 4 -1.88 1.81 -9.38
C LEU A 4 -0.38 1.60 -9.56
N LEU A 5 0.46 2.32 -8.78
CA LEU A 5 1.91 2.34 -9.01
C LEU A 5 2.54 0.96 -8.95
N LEU A 6 2.21 0.16 -7.93
CA LEU A 6 2.81 -1.17 -7.78
C LEU A 6 2.41 -2.10 -8.93
N LEU A 7 1.12 -2.13 -9.27
CA LEU A 7 0.63 -2.93 -10.40
C LEU A 7 1.24 -2.46 -11.72
N TYR A 8 1.41 -1.15 -11.90
CA TYR A 8 2.07 -0.58 -13.06
C TYR A 8 3.54 -1.04 -13.19
N LEU A 9 4.27 -1.09 -12.06
CA LEU A 9 5.65 -1.60 -12.03
C LEU A 9 5.72 -3.07 -12.44
N VAL A 10 4.85 -3.93 -11.89
CA VAL A 10 4.93 -5.39 -12.14
C VAL A 10 4.25 -5.82 -13.43
N GLN A 11 3.19 -5.15 -13.89
CA GLN A 11 2.42 -5.58 -15.05
C GLN A 11 2.84 -4.88 -16.36
N HIS A 12 3.24 -3.60 -16.29
CA HIS A 12 3.60 -2.83 -17.47
C HIS A 12 5.12 -2.79 -17.70
N PHE A 13 5.89 -2.57 -16.63
CA PHE A 13 7.35 -2.54 -16.71
C PHE A 13 8.02 -3.86 -16.35
N LEU A 14 7.25 -4.87 -15.93
CA LEU A 14 7.73 -6.21 -15.60
C LEU A 14 8.94 -6.21 -14.64
N PHE A 15 8.89 -5.32 -13.64
CA PHE A 15 9.79 -5.44 -12.49
C PHE A 15 9.39 -6.65 -11.67
N THR A 16 10.36 -7.38 -11.14
CA THR A 16 10.08 -8.44 -10.18
C THR A 16 9.34 -7.89 -8.97
N ASP A 17 8.59 -8.72 -8.26
CA ASP A 17 7.89 -8.32 -7.04
C ASP A 17 8.83 -7.66 -6.04
N GLY A 18 10.05 -8.23 -5.88
CA GLY A 18 11.08 -7.70 -5.01
C GLY A 18 11.52 -6.29 -5.39
N GLU A 19 11.88 -6.07 -6.67
CA GLU A 19 12.27 -4.75 -7.19
C GLU A 19 11.14 -3.73 -7.06
N ALA A 20 9.93 -4.09 -7.47
CA ALA A 20 8.76 -3.21 -7.43
C ALA A 20 8.41 -2.75 -6.01
N ASN A 21 8.46 -3.67 -5.05
CA ASN A 21 8.22 -3.36 -3.65
C ASN A 21 9.32 -2.47 -3.03
N LEU A 22 10.59 -2.67 -3.39
CA LEU A 22 11.69 -1.79 -2.97
C LEU A 22 11.55 -0.39 -3.58
N ILE A 23 11.19 -0.29 -4.87
CA ILE A 23 10.91 1.00 -5.52
C ILE A 23 9.75 1.70 -4.83
N TYR A 24 8.66 1.00 -4.55
CA TYR A 24 7.49 1.57 -3.89
C TYR A 24 7.82 2.08 -2.47
N GLY A 25 8.43 1.23 -1.63
CA GLY A 25 8.82 1.59 -0.27
C GLY A 25 9.83 2.75 -0.25
N GLY A 26 10.80 2.72 -1.16
CA GLY A 26 11.78 3.79 -1.33
C GLY A 26 11.14 5.11 -1.79
N TYR A 27 10.20 5.05 -2.73
CA TYR A 27 9.43 6.21 -3.18
C TYR A 27 8.69 6.89 -2.01
N ILE A 28 7.96 6.11 -1.21
CA ILE A 28 7.24 6.67 -0.06
C ILE A 28 8.21 7.20 1.01
N ALA A 29 9.29 6.49 1.30
CA ALA A 29 10.33 6.96 2.23
C ALA A 29 10.89 8.32 1.83
N LEU A 30 11.24 8.50 0.55
CA LEU A 30 11.75 9.77 0.01
C LEU A 30 10.70 10.88 0.08
N VAL A 31 9.42 10.58 -0.13
CA VAL A 31 8.32 11.56 0.05
C VAL A 31 8.32 12.15 1.46
N TYR A 32 8.48 11.31 2.49
CA TYR A 32 8.52 11.79 3.87
C TYR A 32 9.81 12.56 4.20
N ILE A 33 10.96 12.08 3.75
CA ILE A 33 12.25 12.75 3.97
C ILE A 33 12.28 14.12 3.27
N MET A 34 11.79 14.22 2.04
CA MET A 34 11.76 15.47 1.29
C MET A 34 10.75 16.47 1.86
N SER A 35 9.73 16.04 2.58
CA SER A 35 8.82 16.95 3.30
C SER A 35 9.55 17.78 4.36
N MET A 36 10.60 17.24 4.98
CA MET A 36 11.47 18.00 5.88
C MET A 36 12.24 19.10 5.12
N VAL A 37 12.82 18.76 3.97
CA VAL A 37 13.60 19.71 3.16
C VAL A 37 12.72 20.85 2.67
N GLY A 38 11.55 20.53 2.10
CA GLY A 38 10.60 21.54 1.59
C GLY A 38 10.04 22.44 2.69
N GLY A 39 9.76 21.90 3.88
CA GLY A 39 9.34 22.68 5.04
C GLY A 39 10.41 23.68 5.48
N VAL A 40 11.67 23.25 5.63
CA VAL A 40 12.79 24.15 6.02
C VAL A 40 13.02 25.25 4.99
N LEU A 41 12.98 24.93 3.69
CA LEU A 41 13.16 25.94 2.63
C LEU A 41 12.00 26.95 2.61
N SER A 42 10.79 26.49 2.88
CA SER A 42 9.63 27.35 2.98
C SER A 42 9.72 28.29 4.18
N ASP A 43 9.99 27.76 5.37
CA ASP A 43 10.00 28.54 6.61
C ASP A 43 11.12 29.59 6.62
N LYS A 44 12.29 29.27 6.04
CA LYS A 44 13.43 30.18 6.04
C LYS A 44 13.43 31.20 4.89
N TYR A 45 12.87 30.84 3.73
CA TYR A 45 13.06 31.63 2.51
C TYR A 45 11.77 31.86 1.72
N LEU A 46 11.14 30.81 1.17
CA LEU A 46 10.09 30.93 0.16
C LEU A 46 8.75 31.43 0.71
N GLY A 47 8.44 31.13 1.98
CA GLY A 47 7.08 31.23 2.51
C GLY A 47 6.17 30.10 1.96
N GLN A 48 5.11 29.80 2.69
CA GLN A 48 4.27 28.63 2.42
C GLN A 48 3.51 28.78 1.08
N ARG A 49 3.05 29.99 0.71
CA ARG A 49 2.31 30.23 -0.54
C ARG A 49 3.12 29.85 -1.78
N LYS A 50 4.36 30.32 -1.88
CA LYS A 50 5.24 30.00 -3.01
C LYS A 50 5.65 28.54 -3.01
N ALA A 51 5.92 27.97 -1.82
CA ALA A 51 6.28 26.57 -1.70
C ALA A 51 5.12 25.64 -2.15
N VAL A 52 3.88 25.90 -1.71
CA VAL A 52 2.69 25.14 -2.15
C VAL A 52 2.47 25.26 -3.66
N THR A 53 2.55 26.48 -4.21
CA THR A 53 2.42 26.69 -5.66
C THR A 53 3.47 25.91 -6.45
N PHE A 54 4.75 26.02 -6.06
CA PHE A 54 5.84 25.32 -6.72
C PHE A 54 5.70 23.80 -6.59
N GLY A 55 5.39 23.31 -5.40
CA GLY A 55 5.12 21.89 -5.15
C GLY A 55 3.97 21.36 -6.00
N ALA A 56 2.88 22.12 -6.11
CA ALA A 56 1.73 21.74 -6.93
C ALA A 56 2.09 21.67 -8.44
N ILE A 57 2.92 22.59 -8.95
CA ILE A 57 3.43 22.54 -10.34
C ILE A 57 4.23 21.25 -10.56
N LEU A 58 5.15 20.91 -9.66
CA LEU A 58 5.94 19.68 -9.77
C LEU A 58 5.04 18.43 -9.73
N LEU A 59 4.00 18.43 -8.91
CA LEU A 59 3.02 17.34 -8.83
C LEU A 59 2.21 17.21 -10.12
N VAL A 60 1.77 18.31 -10.72
CA VAL A 60 1.07 18.30 -12.01
C VAL A 60 1.97 17.69 -13.09
N LEU A 61 3.20 18.15 -13.19
CA LEU A 61 4.18 17.63 -14.16
C LEU A 61 4.48 16.15 -13.93
N GLY A 62 4.67 15.74 -12.67
CA GLY A 62 4.94 14.37 -12.31
C GLY A 62 3.76 13.42 -12.63
N HIS A 63 2.52 13.82 -12.32
CA HIS A 63 1.35 12.99 -12.61
C HIS A 63 1.07 12.87 -14.10
N PHE A 64 1.21 13.96 -14.86
CA PHE A 64 1.11 13.90 -16.33
C PHE A 64 2.28 13.11 -16.94
N GLY A 65 3.50 13.22 -16.37
CA GLY A 65 4.62 12.40 -16.79
C GLY A 65 4.36 10.90 -16.60
N MET A 66 3.69 10.49 -15.51
CA MET A 66 3.25 9.11 -15.30
C MET A 66 2.22 8.63 -16.33
N ALA A 67 1.45 9.54 -16.93
CA ALA A 67 0.49 9.21 -17.98
C ALA A 67 1.14 8.90 -19.33
N PHE A 68 2.44 9.19 -19.51
CA PHE A 68 3.22 8.75 -20.67
C PHE A 68 3.71 7.32 -20.46
N GLU A 69 2.79 6.36 -20.52
CA GLU A 69 3.09 4.95 -20.27
C GLU A 69 3.98 4.34 -21.36
N GLY A 70 3.82 4.78 -22.62
CA GLY A 70 4.55 4.26 -23.76
C GLY A 70 4.30 2.77 -24.01
N ALA A 71 5.23 2.12 -24.69
CA ALA A 71 5.22 0.68 -24.82
C ALA A 71 5.68 0.02 -23.51
N GLY A 72 4.96 -1.01 -23.07
CA GLY A 72 5.37 -1.85 -21.93
C GLY A 72 6.67 -2.59 -22.19
N SER A 73 7.27 -3.12 -21.14
CA SER A 73 8.38 -4.07 -21.28
C SER A 73 7.90 -5.35 -21.95
N LYS A 74 8.80 -6.01 -22.66
CA LYS A 74 8.51 -7.28 -23.34
C LYS A 74 9.20 -8.41 -22.59
N GLU A 75 8.50 -9.50 -22.39
CA GLU A 75 9.08 -10.71 -21.80
C GLU A 75 9.06 -11.84 -22.83
N THR A 76 10.18 -12.50 -22.98
CA THR A 76 10.34 -13.66 -23.84
C THR A 76 10.50 -14.89 -22.98
N LEU A 77 9.72 -15.90 -23.26
CA LEU A 77 9.76 -17.20 -22.64
C LEU A 77 10.51 -18.17 -23.54
N SER A 78 11.60 -18.73 -23.03
CA SER A 78 12.38 -19.78 -23.70
C SER A 78 11.99 -21.13 -23.12
N PHE A 79 11.41 -22.00 -23.94
CA PHE A 79 10.97 -23.30 -23.50
C PHE A 79 10.89 -24.28 -24.68
N ASN A 80 11.16 -25.58 -24.45
CA ASN A 80 11.20 -26.62 -25.49
C ASN A 80 12.08 -26.27 -26.71
N GLY A 81 13.16 -25.51 -26.49
CA GLY A 81 14.10 -25.11 -27.56
C GLY A 81 13.61 -23.96 -28.46
N GLY A 82 12.51 -23.32 -28.15
CA GLY A 82 11.99 -22.12 -28.82
C GLY A 82 11.92 -20.91 -27.88
N ASP A 83 11.96 -19.71 -28.48
CA ASP A 83 11.80 -18.43 -27.80
C ASP A 83 10.46 -17.81 -28.22
N TYR A 84 9.58 -17.55 -27.26
CA TYR A 84 8.22 -17.07 -27.48
C TYR A 84 8.00 -15.73 -26.78
N LEU A 85 7.57 -14.72 -27.52
CA LEU A 85 7.17 -13.44 -26.95
C LEU A 85 5.84 -13.61 -26.22
N ILE A 86 5.80 -13.14 -24.96
CA ILE A 86 4.56 -13.12 -24.18
C ILE A 86 3.77 -11.87 -24.57
N GLU A 87 2.54 -12.07 -25.00
CA GLU A 87 1.56 -11.02 -25.21
C GLU A 87 0.57 -11.00 -24.04
N ASP A 88 0.23 -9.82 -23.55
CA ASP A 88 -0.72 -9.66 -22.45
C ASP A 88 -1.95 -8.86 -22.85
N VAL A 89 -3.10 -9.31 -22.35
CA VAL A 89 -4.39 -8.67 -22.55
C VAL A 89 -5.06 -8.47 -21.19
N GLY A 90 -5.61 -7.28 -20.99
CA GLY A 90 -6.25 -6.91 -19.71
C GLY A 90 -5.26 -6.35 -18.68
N ARG A 91 -5.76 -6.12 -17.46
CA ARG A 91 -4.99 -5.59 -16.32
C ARG A 91 -5.54 -6.14 -15.02
N ASP A 92 -4.71 -6.09 -13.96
CA ASP A 92 -5.04 -6.59 -12.62
C ASP A 92 -5.40 -8.08 -12.65
N ASP A 93 -6.45 -8.50 -12.00
CA ASP A 93 -6.97 -9.86 -11.98
C ASP A 93 -7.54 -10.36 -13.33
N ARG A 94 -7.81 -9.42 -14.25
CA ARG A 94 -8.32 -9.72 -15.61
C ARG A 94 -7.21 -9.93 -16.64
N ARG A 95 -5.96 -9.85 -16.24
CA ARG A 95 -4.82 -9.99 -17.13
C ARG A 95 -4.68 -11.43 -17.59
N GLN A 96 -4.55 -11.61 -18.90
CA GLN A 96 -4.34 -12.89 -19.55
C GLN A 96 -3.07 -12.82 -20.40
N LEU A 97 -2.29 -13.89 -20.37
CA LEU A 97 -1.06 -14.01 -21.14
C LEU A 97 -1.26 -14.97 -22.30
N PHE A 98 -0.68 -14.65 -23.44
CA PHE A 98 -0.74 -15.44 -24.65
C PHE A 98 0.66 -15.63 -25.23
N LEU A 99 0.86 -16.77 -25.94
CA LEU A 99 2.05 -17.05 -26.76
C LEU A 99 1.60 -17.37 -28.18
N ASP A 100 2.39 -16.94 -29.16
CA ASP A 100 2.31 -17.51 -30.52
C ASP A 100 3.11 -18.82 -30.51
N TYR A 101 2.40 -19.94 -30.39
CA TYR A 101 2.98 -21.27 -30.33
C TYR A 101 2.50 -22.10 -31.52
N GLU A 102 3.45 -22.52 -32.35
CA GLU A 102 3.16 -23.28 -33.60
C GLU A 102 2.25 -22.53 -34.60
N GLY A 103 2.29 -21.18 -34.58
CA GLY A 103 1.48 -20.33 -35.48
C GLY A 103 0.07 -20.04 -34.98
N GLU A 104 -0.25 -20.43 -33.75
CA GLU A 104 -1.53 -20.13 -33.09
C GLU A 104 -1.30 -19.34 -31.81
N SER A 105 -2.13 -18.31 -31.59
CA SER A 105 -2.13 -17.57 -30.31
C SER A 105 -2.79 -18.43 -29.25
N ARG A 106 -2.00 -18.94 -28.29
CA ARG A 106 -2.47 -19.81 -27.22
C ARG A 106 -2.33 -19.14 -25.87
N ARG A 107 -3.31 -19.33 -25.00
CA ARG A 107 -3.28 -18.79 -23.65
C ARG A 107 -2.24 -19.52 -22.80
N LEU A 108 -1.39 -18.73 -22.11
CA LEU A 108 -0.37 -19.21 -21.19
C LEU A 108 -0.96 -19.31 -19.78
N VAL A 109 -0.81 -20.47 -19.14
CA VAL A 109 -1.16 -20.73 -17.73
C VAL A 109 -0.05 -21.52 -17.05
N PHE A 110 0.15 -21.30 -15.76
CA PHE A 110 1.30 -21.85 -15.03
C PHE A 110 0.90 -22.96 -14.06
N ASP A 111 -0.34 -23.02 -13.60
CA ASP A 111 -0.77 -24.06 -12.69
C ASP A 111 -2.26 -24.43 -12.85
N SER A 112 -2.67 -25.51 -12.19
CA SER A 112 -4.03 -26.01 -12.19
C SER A 112 -5.05 -24.98 -11.67
N VAL A 113 -4.62 -24.03 -10.82
CA VAL A 113 -5.50 -23.00 -10.26
C VAL A 113 -5.81 -21.92 -11.27
N GLN A 114 -4.81 -21.47 -12.03
CA GLN A 114 -5.02 -20.54 -13.14
C GLN A 114 -5.88 -21.22 -14.21
N PHE A 115 -5.65 -22.48 -14.45
CA PHE A 115 -6.48 -23.30 -15.34
C PHE A 115 -7.93 -23.37 -14.86
N ALA A 116 -8.14 -23.54 -13.56
CA ALA A 116 -9.45 -23.60 -12.93
C ALA A 116 -10.19 -22.24 -12.87
N GLN A 117 -9.49 -21.14 -13.06
CA GLN A 117 -10.07 -19.78 -13.06
C GLN A 117 -10.49 -19.28 -14.45
N LEU A 118 -10.33 -20.10 -15.47
CA LEU A 118 -10.73 -19.77 -16.84
C LEU A 118 -12.27 -19.68 -16.94
N GLY A 119 -12.81 -18.48 -16.90
CA GLY A 119 -14.25 -18.23 -16.96
C GLY A 119 -14.91 -18.00 -15.60
N THR A 120 -16.26 -17.96 -15.59
CA THR A 120 -17.08 -17.80 -14.39
C THR A 120 -17.20 -19.08 -13.56
N GLU A 121 -16.71 -20.20 -14.08
CA GLU A 121 -16.74 -21.53 -13.48
C GLU A 121 -15.31 -22.02 -13.23
N ARG A 122 -15.09 -22.70 -12.08
CA ARG A 122 -13.79 -23.29 -11.76
C ARG A 122 -13.73 -24.69 -12.35
N PHE A 123 -12.70 -24.95 -13.16
CA PHE A 123 -12.41 -26.27 -13.71
C PHE A 123 -11.23 -26.88 -12.96
N TYR A 124 -11.37 -28.12 -12.52
CA TYR A 124 -10.26 -28.90 -11.96
C TYR A 124 -10.04 -30.11 -12.86
N PRO A 125 -8.82 -30.31 -13.39
CA PRO A 125 -8.53 -31.54 -14.10
C PRO A 125 -8.62 -32.71 -13.12
N ILE A 126 -9.34 -33.74 -13.49
CA ILE A 126 -9.44 -35.00 -12.75
C ILE A 126 -8.82 -36.08 -13.61
N LEU A 127 -7.85 -36.80 -13.04
CA LEU A 127 -7.30 -38.00 -13.64
C LEU A 127 -8.08 -39.19 -13.08
N ASP A 128 -8.71 -39.96 -13.96
CA ASP A 128 -9.27 -41.26 -13.61
C ASP A 128 -8.21 -42.35 -13.82
N ASP A 129 -8.30 -43.43 -13.03
CA ASP A 129 -7.35 -44.55 -13.03
C ASP A 129 -7.30 -45.34 -14.35
N GLY A 130 -7.56 -44.71 -15.47
CA GLY A 130 -7.28 -45.25 -16.79
C GLY A 130 -8.25 -45.01 -17.94
N GLU A 131 -9.38 -44.33 -17.79
CA GLU A 131 -10.36 -44.19 -18.85
C GLU A 131 -10.88 -42.78 -19.17
N GLY A 132 -10.03 -41.75 -19.17
CA GLY A 132 -10.41 -40.47 -19.73
C GLY A 132 -10.21 -39.26 -18.83
N ASP A 133 -10.07 -38.08 -19.43
CA ASP A 133 -9.91 -36.82 -18.71
C ASP A 133 -11.27 -36.24 -18.33
N TYR A 134 -11.40 -35.82 -17.07
CA TYR A 134 -12.59 -35.21 -16.52
C TYR A 134 -12.32 -33.75 -16.16
N ILE A 135 -13.34 -32.90 -16.31
CA ILE A 135 -13.32 -31.51 -15.85
C ILE A 135 -14.38 -31.34 -14.79
N VAL A 136 -14.03 -30.79 -13.62
CA VAL A 136 -14.98 -30.44 -12.56
C VAL A 136 -15.32 -28.98 -12.64
N GLU A 137 -16.57 -28.68 -12.93
CA GLU A 137 -17.13 -27.34 -12.87
C GLU A 137 -17.78 -27.11 -11.52
N ARG A 138 -17.30 -26.12 -10.73
CA ARG A 138 -17.93 -25.72 -9.47
C ARG A 138 -18.47 -24.30 -9.59
N GLN A 139 -19.76 -24.12 -9.36
CA GLN A 139 -20.35 -22.79 -9.33
C GLN A 139 -19.74 -21.97 -8.17
N ARG A 140 -19.42 -20.69 -8.42
CA ARG A 140 -18.94 -19.80 -7.35
C ARG A 140 -20.04 -19.56 -6.33
N ARG A 141 -19.73 -19.73 -5.05
CA ARG A 141 -20.61 -19.32 -3.95
C ARG A 141 -20.76 -17.80 -3.94
N GLY A 142 -21.97 -17.31 -3.78
CA GLY A 142 -22.23 -15.87 -3.64
C GLY A 142 -21.54 -15.29 -2.40
N LEU A 143 -21.20 -14.00 -2.44
CA LEU A 143 -20.50 -13.28 -1.36
C LEU A 143 -21.14 -13.52 0.03
N VAL A 144 -22.46 -13.46 0.12
CA VAL A 144 -23.21 -13.70 1.37
C VAL A 144 -22.99 -15.10 1.90
N GLN A 145 -23.00 -16.11 1.04
CA GLN A 145 -22.76 -17.51 1.39
C GLN A 145 -21.31 -17.75 1.85
N ASN A 146 -20.34 -17.08 1.21
CA ASN A 146 -18.94 -17.15 1.61
C ASN A 146 -18.72 -16.50 2.99
N ILE A 147 -19.32 -15.34 3.24
CA ILE A 147 -19.26 -14.66 4.54
C ILE A 147 -19.89 -15.56 5.63
N CYS A 148 -21.05 -16.12 5.38
CA CYS A 148 -21.74 -16.97 6.33
C CYS A 148 -20.95 -18.23 6.70
N ASN A 149 -20.32 -18.88 5.73
CA ASN A 149 -19.50 -20.07 5.97
C ASN A 149 -18.22 -19.74 6.75
N VAL A 150 -17.62 -18.60 6.48
CA VAL A 150 -16.38 -18.15 7.17
C VAL A 150 -16.67 -17.72 8.62
N VAL A 151 -17.85 -17.16 8.87
CA VAL A 151 -18.25 -16.69 10.22
C VAL A 151 -18.96 -17.80 11.03
N GLY A 152 -19.17 -18.99 10.44
CA GLY A 152 -19.84 -20.11 11.09
C GLY A 152 -21.35 -19.91 11.29
N LEU A 153 -21.94 -18.92 10.63
CA LEU A 153 -23.38 -18.70 10.59
C LEU A 153 -23.93 -19.50 9.41
N GLY A 154 -24.46 -20.68 9.67
CA GLY A 154 -25.09 -21.55 8.66
C GLY A 154 -26.19 -20.82 7.87
N CYS A 155 -25.82 -20.11 6.80
CA CYS A 155 -26.79 -19.48 5.92
C CYS A 155 -27.32 -20.52 4.93
N ALA A 156 -28.63 -20.77 4.98
CA ALA A 156 -29.30 -21.61 4.04
C ALA A 156 -29.31 -20.99 2.64
N GLY A 157 -28.49 -21.52 1.76
CA GLY A 157 -28.55 -21.31 0.31
C GLY A 157 -28.29 -22.64 -0.36
N PRO A 158 -28.75 -22.88 -1.59
CA PRO A 158 -28.39 -24.09 -2.30
C PRO A 158 -26.87 -24.21 -2.33
N ASP A 159 -26.36 -25.41 -2.00
CA ASP A 159 -24.94 -25.68 -2.20
C ASP A 159 -24.61 -25.48 -3.67
N PRO A 160 -23.43 -24.90 -3.99
CA PRO A 160 -23.04 -24.72 -5.36
C PRO A 160 -23.04 -26.08 -6.06
N GLU A 161 -23.77 -26.19 -7.15
CA GLU A 161 -23.81 -27.41 -7.94
C GLU A 161 -22.42 -27.68 -8.50
N THR A 162 -21.89 -28.86 -8.20
CA THR A 162 -20.66 -29.37 -8.81
C THR A 162 -21.07 -30.26 -9.96
N THR A 163 -20.54 -29.96 -11.13
CA THR A 163 -20.78 -30.74 -12.35
C THR A 163 -19.47 -31.32 -12.85
N LEU A 164 -19.44 -32.57 -13.19
CA LEU A 164 -18.32 -33.25 -13.84
C LEU A 164 -18.58 -33.27 -15.35
N VAL A 165 -17.64 -32.78 -16.13
CA VAL A 165 -17.71 -32.88 -17.61
C VAL A 165 -16.81 -34.00 -18.06
N LEU A 166 -17.40 -35.07 -18.63
CA LEU A 166 -16.71 -36.23 -19.17
C LEU A 166 -17.01 -36.32 -20.66
N ASN A 167 -15.99 -36.26 -21.51
CA ASN A 167 -16.15 -36.37 -22.97
C ASN A 167 -17.27 -35.47 -23.53
N GLY A 168 -17.40 -34.23 -22.99
CA GLY A 168 -18.43 -33.26 -23.39
C GLY A 168 -19.82 -33.52 -22.78
N GLN A 169 -20.02 -34.56 -22.00
CA GLN A 169 -21.25 -34.82 -21.25
C GLN A 169 -21.14 -34.25 -19.83
N ARG A 170 -22.13 -33.46 -19.42
CA ARG A 170 -22.24 -32.95 -18.03
C ARG A 170 -22.90 -33.96 -17.14
N LEU A 171 -22.21 -34.38 -16.08
CA LEU A 171 -22.67 -35.32 -15.06
C LEU A 171 -22.78 -34.59 -13.72
N ASN A 172 -23.92 -34.72 -13.07
CA ASN A 172 -24.14 -34.09 -11.77
C ASN A 172 -23.41 -34.86 -10.67
N VAL A 173 -22.64 -34.15 -9.84
CA VAL A 173 -21.99 -34.64 -8.65
C VAL A 173 -23.00 -34.60 -7.50
N THR A 174 -23.26 -35.74 -6.87
CA THR A 174 -24.24 -35.84 -5.77
C THR A 174 -23.63 -35.62 -4.39
N SER A 175 -22.34 -35.91 -4.24
CA SER A 175 -21.61 -35.62 -2.99
C SER A 175 -20.12 -35.51 -3.21
N GLU A 176 -19.48 -34.71 -2.36
CA GLU A 176 -18.02 -34.56 -2.27
C GLU A 176 -17.58 -35.08 -0.90
N SER A 177 -16.54 -35.91 -0.86
CA SER A 177 -15.93 -36.44 0.36
C SER A 177 -14.42 -36.39 0.26
N LYS A 178 -13.69 -36.66 1.34
CA LYS A 178 -12.24 -36.80 1.33
C LYS A 178 -11.86 -38.24 1.65
N ASN A 179 -10.91 -38.78 0.86
CA ASN A 179 -10.32 -40.09 1.14
C ASN A 179 -9.26 -40.02 2.27
N GLU A 180 -8.65 -41.15 2.61
CA GLU A 180 -7.61 -41.22 3.64
C GLU A 180 -6.36 -40.40 3.31
N GLN A 181 -6.09 -40.16 2.04
CA GLN A 181 -4.99 -39.29 1.54
C GLN A 181 -5.36 -37.81 1.52
N LYS A 182 -6.55 -37.45 2.00
CA LYS A 182 -7.12 -36.07 1.98
C LYS A 182 -7.41 -35.52 0.58
N GLU A 183 -7.46 -36.36 -0.43
CA GLU A 183 -7.89 -36.02 -1.78
C GLU A 183 -9.42 -35.92 -1.83
N ASN A 184 -9.97 -35.04 -2.66
CA ASN A 184 -11.41 -34.94 -2.83
C ASN A 184 -11.93 -36.10 -3.68
N VAL A 185 -12.99 -36.76 -3.22
CA VAL A 185 -13.67 -37.81 -3.95
C VAL A 185 -15.07 -37.31 -4.30
N LEU A 186 -15.35 -37.25 -5.59
CA LEU A 186 -16.64 -36.86 -6.14
C LEU A 186 -17.47 -38.11 -6.41
N THR A 187 -18.71 -38.15 -5.93
CA THR A 187 -19.66 -39.22 -6.21
C THR A 187 -20.67 -38.73 -7.23
N LEU A 188 -20.82 -39.44 -8.33
CA LEU A 188 -21.79 -39.15 -9.38
C LEU A 188 -23.17 -39.70 -9.08
N ALA A 189 -24.20 -39.21 -9.75
CA ALA A 189 -25.58 -39.68 -9.61
C ALA A 189 -25.77 -41.16 -9.97
N ASP A 190 -24.88 -41.74 -10.77
CA ASP A 190 -24.87 -43.16 -11.14
C ASP A 190 -24.07 -44.05 -10.16
N GLY A 191 -23.53 -43.45 -9.07
CA GLY A 191 -22.80 -44.17 -8.02
C GLY A 191 -21.28 -44.33 -8.32
N ARG A 192 -20.79 -43.89 -9.46
CA ARG A 192 -19.35 -43.87 -9.72
C ARG A 192 -18.65 -42.83 -8.85
N THR A 193 -17.41 -43.10 -8.49
CA THR A 193 -16.57 -42.15 -7.72
C THR A 193 -15.36 -41.74 -8.53
N VAL A 194 -15.01 -40.48 -8.47
CA VAL A 194 -13.85 -39.91 -9.14
C VAL A 194 -13.01 -39.19 -8.10
N THR A 195 -11.73 -39.53 -8.00
CA THR A 195 -10.80 -38.85 -7.07
C THR A 195 -10.13 -37.70 -7.75
N GLU A 196 -10.29 -36.50 -7.18
CA GLU A 196 -9.62 -35.29 -7.60
C GLU A 196 -8.21 -35.29 -7.01
N ARG A 197 -7.20 -35.50 -7.84
CA ARG A 197 -5.79 -35.40 -7.43
C ARG A 197 -5.34 -33.95 -7.58
N SER A 198 -4.88 -33.36 -6.48
CA SER A 198 -4.16 -32.09 -6.52
C SER A 198 -2.72 -32.38 -6.91
N GLU A 199 -2.40 -32.34 -8.18
CA GLU A 199 -1.02 -32.39 -8.62
C GLU A 199 -0.35 -31.06 -8.28
N THR A 200 0.51 -31.08 -7.27
CA THR A 200 1.39 -29.97 -6.93
C THR A 200 2.62 -29.90 -7.86
N ASP A 201 2.84 -30.94 -8.65
CA ASP A 201 3.87 -30.98 -9.68
C ASP A 201 3.22 -30.71 -11.04
N ILE A 202 3.37 -29.48 -11.50
CA ILE A 202 2.92 -29.11 -12.83
C ILE A 202 3.83 -29.79 -13.83
N LEU A 203 3.32 -30.84 -14.41
CA LEU A 203 3.87 -31.44 -15.59
C LEU A 203 3.78 -30.42 -16.73
N VAL A 204 4.84 -30.34 -17.55
CA VAL A 204 4.64 -29.91 -18.94
C VAL A 204 3.53 -30.79 -19.47
N LEU A 205 2.35 -30.24 -19.62
CA LEU A 205 1.29 -30.97 -20.27
C LEU A 205 1.83 -31.32 -21.65
N LYS A 206 2.03 -32.60 -21.88
CA LYS A 206 1.95 -33.09 -23.25
C LYS A 206 0.73 -32.43 -23.82
N THR A 207 0.93 -31.61 -24.87
CA THR A 207 -0.09 -30.92 -25.61
C THR A 207 -1.42 -31.64 -25.44
N ALA A 208 -2.36 -31.01 -24.71
CA ALA A 208 -3.72 -31.53 -24.63
C ALA A 208 -4.15 -31.64 -26.08
N THR A 209 -4.38 -32.83 -26.56
CA THR A 209 -4.79 -33.07 -27.94
C THR A 209 -6.04 -32.22 -28.18
N GLU A 210 -6.02 -31.45 -29.26
CA GLU A 210 -6.96 -30.38 -29.64
C GLU A 210 -8.47 -30.71 -29.51
N GLU A 211 -8.84 -31.97 -29.36
CA GLU A 211 -10.22 -32.44 -29.36
C GLU A 211 -10.95 -32.31 -28.00
N LYS A 212 -10.29 -31.93 -26.90
CA LYS A 212 -10.85 -32.07 -25.54
C LYS A 212 -11.22 -30.78 -24.83
N PHE A 213 -10.85 -29.61 -25.36
CA PHE A 213 -11.23 -28.31 -24.77
C PHE A 213 -12.02 -27.48 -25.78
N PRO A 214 -13.04 -26.72 -25.34
CA PRO A 214 -13.67 -25.71 -26.20
C PRO A 214 -12.61 -24.76 -26.76
N ASP A 215 -12.77 -24.24 -27.98
CA ASP A 215 -11.82 -23.37 -28.69
C ASP A 215 -11.27 -22.17 -27.88
N VAL A 216 -12.00 -21.76 -26.85
CA VAL A 216 -11.62 -20.70 -25.90
C VAL A 216 -10.60 -21.20 -24.84
N LEU A 217 -10.38 -22.49 -24.72
CA LEU A 217 -9.67 -23.14 -23.60
C LEU A 217 -8.52 -24.03 -24.05
N ASN A 218 -7.86 -23.76 -25.19
CA ASN A 218 -6.67 -24.51 -25.60
C ASN A 218 -5.37 -23.84 -25.05
N PRO A 219 -5.11 -23.90 -23.71
CA PRO A 219 -3.99 -23.23 -23.08
C PRO A 219 -2.71 -24.05 -23.25
N ILE A 220 -1.57 -23.36 -23.23
CA ILE A 220 -0.27 -23.97 -22.99
C ILE A 220 -0.01 -23.89 -21.50
N ALA A 221 0.09 -25.02 -20.82
CA ALA A 221 0.55 -25.09 -19.44
C ALA A 221 2.07 -25.37 -19.41
N ILE A 222 2.77 -24.64 -18.56
CA ILE A 222 4.20 -24.73 -18.41
C ILE A 222 4.55 -25.17 -16.99
N ALA A 223 5.50 -26.08 -16.88
CA ALA A 223 5.98 -26.58 -15.60
C ALA A 223 6.71 -25.50 -14.79
N ALA A 224 6.47 -25.47 -13.49
CA ALA A 224 6.92 -24.43 -12.59
C ALA A 224 8.44 -24.38 -12.37
N HIS A 225 9.20 -25.44 -12.59
CA HIS A 225 10.62 -25.46 -12.23
C HIS A 225 11.49 -26.18 -13.26
N GLY A 226 12.50 -25.46 -13.77
CA GLY A 226 13.67 -26.03 -14.43
C GLY A 226 13.62 -26.24 -15.95
N GLU A 227 12.44 -26.12 -16.57
CA GLU A 227 12.28 -26.40 -18.01
C GLU A 227 12.07 -25.17 -18.88
N TYR A 228 12.01 -23.98 -18.27
CA TYR A 228 11.87 -22.71 -18.97
C TYR A 228 12.82 -21.66 -18.40
N SER A 229 13.08 -20.62 -19.19
CA SER A 229 13.73 -19.41 -18.73
C SER A 229 13.00 -18.19 -19.30
N THR A 230 13.06 -17.07 -18.60
CA THR A 230 12.48 -15.81 -19.08
C THR A 230 13.54 -14.75 -19.21
N SER A 231 13.36 -13.86 -20.18
CA SER A 231 14.16 -12.66 -20.34
C SER A 231 13.27 -11.45 -20.55
N VAL A 232 13.51 -10.37 -19.79
CA VAL A 232 12.71 -9.14 -19.85
C VAL A 232 13.50 -8.03 -20.51
N GLU A 233 13.01 -7.52 -21.63
CA GLU A 233 13.53 -6.33 -22.30
C GLU A 233 12.75 -5.09 -21.83
N LYS A 234 13.39 -4.27 -20.97
CA LYS A 234 12.80 -3.04 -20.46
C LYS A 234 13.03 -1.88 -21.42
N GLN A 235 11.96 -1.14 -21.71
CA GLN A 235 12.01 0.08 -22.53
C GLN A 235 12.66 1.24 -21.76
N GLY A 236 13.99 1.39 -21.88
CA GLY A 236 14.80 2.28 -21.04
C GLY A 236 14.33 3.75 -21.02
N LEU A 237 13.79 4.27 -22.14
CA LEU A 237 13.25 5.63 -22.19
C LEU A 237 12.04 5.79 -21.24
N PHE A 238 11.07 4.89 -21.33
CA PHE A 238 9.83 5.00 -20.52
C PHE A 238 10.08 4.67 -19.05
N VAL A 239 10.99 3.76 -18.74
CA VAL A 239 11.48 3.55 -17.36
C VAL A 239 12.13 4.82 -16.80
N ASN A 240 12.90 5.56 -17.60
CA ASN A 240 13.48 6.83 -17.17
C ASN A 240 12.41 7.91 -16.97
N ILE A 241 11.39 7.98 -17.83
CA ILE A 241 10.24 8.90 -17.65
C ILE A 241 9.50 8.56 -16.36
N LEU A 242 9.26 7.28 -16.07
CA LEU A 242 8.67 6.81 -14.82
C LEU A 242 9.44 7.33 -13.60
N PHE A 243 10.74 7.04 -13.52
CA PHE A 243 11.55 7.45 -12.37
C PHE A 243 11.68 8.98 -12.25
N PHE A 244 11.78 9.69 -13.35
CA PHE A 244 11.77 11.15 -13.37
C PHE A 244 10.43 11.70 -12.86
N SER A 245 9.31 11.14 -13.31
CA SER A 245 7.98 11.53 -12.87
C SER A 245 7.75 11.27 -11.38
N LEU A 246 8.20 10.11 -10.87
CA LEU A 246 8.16 9.81 -9.44
C LEU A 246 9.03 10.79 -8.64
N ALA A 247 10.22 11.16 -9.15
CA ALA A 247 11.09 12.12 -8.50
C ALA A 247 10.48 13.53 -8.45
N LEU A 248 9.78 13.95 -9.52
CA LEU A 248 8.99 15.19 -9.51
C LEU A 248 7.88 15.15 -8.46
N ILE A 249 7.19 14.02 -8.32
CA ILE A 249 6.15 13.85 -7.31
C ILE A 249 6.75 13.90 -5.90
N ILE A 250 7.88 13.24 -5.65
CA ILE A 250 8.60 13.28 -4.37
C ILE A 250 8.93 14.73 -3.99
N ALA A 251 9.57 15.48 -4.89
CA ALA A 251 9.91 16.87 -4.67
C ALA A 251 8.65 17.73 -4.47
N GLY A 252 7.63 17.53 -5.31
CA GLY A 252 6.36 18.25 -5.24
C GLY A 252 5.63 18.07 -3.92
N VAL A 253 5.49 16.82 -3.44
CA VAL A 253 4.91 16.53 -2.12
C VAL A 253 5.76 17.14 -1.01
N GLY A 254 7.08 17.09 -1.15
CA GLY A 254 8.01 17.70 -0.20
C GLY A 254 7.72 19.19 0.03
N PHE A 255 7.47 19.95 -1.02
CA PHE A 255 7.11 21.37 -0.91
C PHE A 255 5.65 21.63 -0.55
N LEU A 256 4.71 20.77 -0.95
CA LEU A 256 3.28 20.99 -0.73
C LEU A 256 2.82 20.55 0.66
N LYS A 257 3.09 19.28 1.03
CA LYS A 257 2.48 18.62 2.19
C LYS A 257 2.72 19.33 3.52
N PRO A 258 3.95 19.71 3.92
CA PRO A 258 4.18 20.39 5.18
C PRO A 258 3.57 21.80 5.20
N ASN A 259 3.55 22.48 4.06
CA ASN A 259 3.22 23.90 3.99
C ASN A 259 1.71 24.18 3.92
N ILE A 260 0.93 23.28 3.28
CA ILE A 260 -0.53 23.49 3.19
C ILE A 260 -1.20 23.42 4.55
N SER A 261 -0.76 22.52 5.44
CA SER A 261 -1.28 22.44 6.81
C SER A 261 -0.87 23.63 7.66
N THR A 262 0.31 24.19 7.44
CA THR A 262 0.76 25.43 8.11
C THR A 262 -0.13 26.60 7.72
N ILE A 263 -0.46 26.75 6.43
CA ILE A 263 -1.40 27.80 5.97
C ILE A 263 -2.74 27.71 6.72
N VAL A 264 -3.31 26.49 6.85
CA VAL A 264 -4.55 26.31 7.60
C VAL A 264 -4.42 26.79 9.04
N GLY A 265 -3.31 26.49 9.69
CA GLY A 265 -3.03 26.94 11.06
C GLY A 265 -2.90 28.45 11.20
N ASP A 266 -2.28 29.10 10.21
CA ASP A 266 -2.00 30.54 10.23
C ASP A 266 -3.21 31.40 9.88
N LEU A 267 -4.26 30.82 9.28
CA LEU A 267 -5.54 31.50 9.04
C LEU A 267 -6.33 31.81 10.33
N TYR A 268 -5.97 31.18 11.44
CA TYR A 268 -6.63 31.39 12.74
C TYR A 268 -5.67 32.05 13.72
N PRO A 269 -6.10 33.14 14.40
CA PRO A 269 -5.33 33.74 15.49
C PRO A 269 -5.00 32.71 16.58
N LYS A 270 -3.89 32.92 17.29
CA LYS A 270 -3.53 32.06 18.44
C LYS A 270 -4.65 32.10 19.48
N GLY A 271 -5.15 30.91 19.87
CA GLY A 271 -6.23 30.76 20.83
C GLY A 271 -7.65 30.86 20.25
N ASP A 272 -7.82 31.01 18.93
CA ASP A 272 -9.15 31.01 18.32
C ASP A 272 -9.79 29.60 18.43
N PRO A 273 -10.95 29.46 19.08
CA PRO A 273 -11.61 28.16 19.25
C PRO A 273 -12.09 27.52 17.94
N ARG A 274 -12.20 28.29 16.84
CA ARG A 274 -12.57 27.77 15.52
C ARG A 274 -11.43 27.05 14.82
N ARG A 275 -10.18 27.21 15.29
CA ARG A 275 -8.99 26.61 14.69
C ARG A 275 -9.09 25.08 14.59
N ASP A 276 -9.55 24.43 15.65
CA ASP A 276 -9.72 22.97 15.66
C ASP A 276 -10.77 22.49 14.66
N GLY A 277 -11.88 23.27 14.52
CA GLY A 277 -12.89 23.04 13.49
C GLY A 277 -12.33 23.16 12.07
N GLY A 278 -11.48 24.17 11.82
CA GLY A 278 -10.78 24.35 10.54
C GLY A 278 -9.88 23.19 10.19
N PHE A 279 -9.09 22.70 11.14
CA PHE A 279 -8.26 21.50 10.94
C PHE A 279 -9.09 20.23 10.72
N THR A 280 -10.22 20.10 11.40
CA THR A 280 -11.15 18.98 11.20
C THR A 280 -11.71 18.96 9.77
N LEU A 281 -12.15 20.11 9.26
CA LEU A 281 -12.62 20.24 7.87
C LEU A 281 -11.50 19.94 6.85
N PHE A 282 -10.30 20.44 7.10
CA PHE A 282 -9.13 20.17 6.27
C PHE A 282 -8.79 18.67 6.23
N TYR A 283 -8.77 18.01 7.39
CA TYR A 283 -8.52 16.58 7.49
C TYR A 283 -9.60 15.73 6.80
N MET A 284 -10.86 16.14 6.97
CA MET A 284 -11.98 15.51 6.28
C MET A 284 -11.84 15.65 4.75
N GLY A 285 -11.47 16.85 4.27
CA GLY A 285 -11.22 17.10 2.85
C GLY A 285 -10.10 16.22 2.27
N ILE A 286 -8.99 16.03 3.01
CA ILE A 286 -7.90 15.13 2.60
C ILE A 286 -8.40 13.70 2.43
N ASN A 287 -9.13 13.16 3.40
CA ASN A 287 -9.61 11.78 3.38
C ASN A 287 -10.69 11.57 2.31
N LEU A 288 -11.63 12.50 2.15
CA LEU A 288 -12.62 12.45 1.08
C LEU A 288 -11.95 12.50 -0.30
N GLY A 289 -10.96 13.39 -0.48
CA GLY A 289 -10.18 13.48 -1.71
C GLY A 289 -9.40 12.20 -1.98
N SER A 290 -8.79 11.61 -0.97
CA SER A 290 -8.08 10.33 -1.07
C SER A 290 -9.02 9.18 -1.47
N PHE A 291 -10.19 9.10 -0.83
CA PHE A 291 -11.20 8.10 -1.16
C PHE A 291 -11.64 8.21 -2.63
N LEU A 292 -12.09 9.41 -3.05
CA LEU A 292 -12.59 9.63 -4.40
C LEU A 292 -11.49 9.44 -5.47
N ALA A 293 -10.28 9.95 -5.23
CA ALA A 293 -9.17 9.82 -6.16
C ALA A 293 -8.72 8.36 -6.31
N THR A 294 -8.62 7.61 -5.21
CA THR A 294 -8.20 6.20 -5.27
C THR A 294 -9.23 5.37 -6.02
N TRP A 295 -10.51 5.64 -5.78
CA TRP A 295 -11.61 4.96 -6.46
C TRP A 295 -11.65 5.26 -7.95
N SER A 296 -11.69 6.54 -8.32
CA SER A 296 -11.80 6.96 -9.73
C SER A 296 -10.54 6.65 -10.55
N CYS A 297 -9.35 6.99 -10.04
CA CYS A 297 -8.09 6.68 -10.73
C CYS A 297 -7.86 5.16 -10.80
N GLY A 298 -8.24 4.41 -9.75
CA GLY A 298 -8.13 2.96 -9.71
C GLY A 298 -8.95 2.30 -10.82
N ILE A 299 -10.24 2.65 -10.91
CA ILE A 299 -11.13 2.11 -11.96
C ILE A 299 -10.65 2.52 -13.35
N LEU A 300 -10.38 3.83 -13.58
CA LEU A 300 -9.94 4.29 -14.89
C LEU A 300 -8.61 3.63 -15.31
N GLY A 301 -7.67 3.48 -14.40
CA GLY A 301 -6.36 2.87 -14.67
C GLY A 301 -6.46 1.41 -15.08
N ILE A 302 -7.33 0.63 -14.44
CA ILE A 302 -7.49 -0.79 -14.74
C ILE A 302 -8.38 -1.00 -15.97
N VAL A 303 -9.51 -0.27 -16.07
CA VAL A 303 -10.49 -0.50 -17.15
C VAL A 303 -10.05 0.14 -18.48
N PHE A 304 -9.56 1.38 -18.44
CA PHE A 304 -9.26 2.15 -19.66
C PHE A 304 -7.77 2.26 -19.98
N GLY A 305 -6.86 2.04 -19.02
CA GLY A 305 -5.42 2.09 -19.17
C GLY A 305 -4.72 2.95 -18.14
N TRP A 306 -3.44 2.65 -17.91
CA TRP A 306 -2.62 3.33 -16.92
C TRP A 306 -2.58 4.86 -17.13
N ALA A 307 -2.47 5.30 -18.40
CA ALA A 307 -2.50 6.71 -18.78
C ALA A 307 -3.75 7.44 -18.25
N TRP A 308 -4.92 6.82 -18.31
CA TRP A 308 -6.16 7.40 -17.82
C TRP A 308 -6.17 7.54 -16.30
N GLY A 309 -5.70 6.52 -15.58
CA GLY A 309 -5.61 6.55 -14.12
C GLY A 309 -4.66 7.62 -13.61
N PHE A 310 -3.44 7.68 -14.15
CA PHE A 310 -2.45 8.69 -13.77
C PHE A 310 -2.78 10.07 -14.31
N GLY A 311 -3.34 10.16 -15.51
CA GLY A 311 -3.79 11.41 -16.13
C GLY A 311 -4.90 12.09 -15.35
N LEU A 312 -5.89 11.34 -14.85
CA LEU A 312 -6.93 11.88 -13.98
C LEU A 312 -6.34 12.50 -12.70
N ALA A 313 -5.34 11.85 -12.10
CA ALA A 313 -4.64 12.42 -10.95
C ALA A 313 -3.94 13.74 -11.33
N GLY A 314 -3.33 13.83 -12.53
CA GLY A 314 -2.75 15.06 -13.08
C GLY A 314 -3.78 16.18 -13.26
N VAL A 315 -4.94 15.87 -13.83
CA VAL A 315 -6.05 16.81 -13.99
C VAL A 315 -6.56 17.30 -12.62
N GLY A 316 -6.74 16.40 -11.66
CA GLY A 316 -7.14 16.76 -10.29
C GLY A 316 -6.14 17.71 -9.61
N MET A 317 -4.84 17.43 -9.76
CA MET A 317 -3.77 18.31 -9.24
C MET A 317 -3.75 19.67 -9.94
N LEU A 318 -3.97 19.71 -11.26
CA LEU A 318 -4.06 20.97 -12.01
C LEU A 318 -5.25 21.81 -11.55
N LEU A 319 -6.42 21.19 -11.38
CA LEU A 319 -7.59 21.88 -10.84
C LEU A 319 -7.32 22.40 -9.42
N GLY A 320 -6.69 21.61 -8.57
CA GLY A 320 -6.28 22.06 -7.23
C GLY A 320 -5.32 23.25 -7.27
N LEU A 321 -4.34 23.25 -8.18
CA LEU A 321 -3.43 24.36 -8.39
C LEU A 321 -4.18 25.61 -8.86
N ILE A 322 -5.10 25.48 -9.82
CA ILE A 322 -5.92 26.61 -10.31
C ILE A 322 -6.75 27.20 -9.16
N VAL A 323 -7.46 26.36 -8.41
CA VAL A 323 -8.26 26.80 -7.25
C VAL A 323 -7.39 27.50 -6.21
N PHE A 324 -6.21 26.95 -5.92
CA PHE A 324 -5.27 27.59 -4.98
C PHE A 324 -4.78 28.95 -5.48
N GLN A 325 -4.48 29.08 -6.79
CA GLN A 325 -4.05 30.35 -7.38
C GLN A 325 -5.18 31.41 -7.37
N LEU A 326 -6.38 31.02 -7.73
CA LEU A 326 -7.56 31.91 -7.70
C LEU A 326 -7.93 32.32 -6.26
N GLY A 327 -7.77 31.41 -5.30
CA GLY A 327 -8.06 31.64 -3.88
C GLY A 327 -6.96 32.40 -3.11
N GLN A 328 -5.85 32.78 -3.74
CA GLN A 328 -4.74 33.45 -3.04
C GLN A 328 -5.14 34.78 -2.38
N SER A 329 -6.10 35.50 -2.95
CA SER A 329 -6.62 36.75 -2.38
C SER A 329 -7.34 36.51 -1.03
N TRP A 330 -7.89 35.32 -0.81
CA TRP A 330 -8.59 34.97 0.44
C TRP A 330 -7.65 34.64 1.60
N LEU A 331 -6.36 34.45 1.30
CA LEU A 331 -5.34 34.19 2.33
C LEU A 331 -4.90 35.47 3.07
N ASP A 332 -5.37 36.64 2.67
CA ASP A 332 -5.21 37.94 3.34
C ASP A 332 -3.78 38.23 3.85
N GLY A 333 -2.79 37.94 3.02
CA GLY A 333 -1.38 38.12 3.34
C GLY A 333 -0.73 37.05 4.21
N VAL A 334 -1.49 36.07 4.68
CA VAL A 334 -0.96 34.91 5.42
C VAL A 334 -0.04 34.09 4.53
N ALA A 335 0.97 33.44 5.14
CA ALA A 335 1.90 32.53 4.47
C ALA A 335 2.82 33.15 3.40
N ASN A 336 3.00 34.46 3.44
CA ASN A 336 3.99 35.17 2.60
C ASN A 336 5.43 34.85 3.03
N PRO A 337 6.43 35.10 2.17
CA PRO A 337 7.83 34.93 2.52
C PRO A 337 8.21 35.73 3.77
N PRO A 338 9.01 35.17 4.69
CA PRO A 338 9.42 35.83 5.93
C PRO A 338 10.14 37.17 5.68
N SER A 339 10.89 37.27 4.56
CA SER A 339 11.55 38.47 4.12
C SER A 339 11.60 38.55 2.59
N ALA A 340 10.79 39.42 2.02
CA ALA A 340 10.80 39.67 0.57
C ALA A 340 12.14 40.25 0.08
N ALA A 341 12.83 41.01 0.93
CA ALA A 341 14.17 41.58 0.60
C ALA A 341 15.21 40.46 0.49
N LYS A 342 15.27 39.56 1.50
CA LYS A 342 16.19 38.41 1.53
C LYS A 342 15.96 37.47 0.35
N LEU A 343 14.69 37.28 -0.04
CA LEU A 343 14.34 36.40 -1.16
C LEU A 343 14.90 36.92 -2.51
N LYS A 344 15.00 38.25 -2.67
CA LYS A 344 15.55 38.91 -3.86
C LYS A 344 17.06 39.11 -3.80
N GLU A 345 17.71 38.82 -2.68
CA GLU A 345 19.14 38.91 -2.50
C GLU A 345 19.88 38.01 -3.50
N LYS A 346 20.87 38.56 -4.21
CA LYS A 346 21.68 37.80 -5.19
C LYS A 346 22.71 36.95 -4.47
N ILE A 347 22.74 35.64 -4.78
CA ILE A 347 23.73 34.71 -4.26
C ILE A 347 24.89 34.54 -5.22
N PHE A 348 24.60 34.34 -6.52
CA PHE A 348 25.60 34.10 -7.53
C PHE A 348 25.12 34.62 -8.89
N GLY A 349 25.80 35.61 -9.45
CA GLY A 349 25.45 36.23 -10.74
C GLY A 349 24.00 36.71 -10.80
N PRO A 350 23.17 36.22 -11.74
CA PRO A 350 21.76 36.58 -11.84
C PRO A 350 20.85 35.84 -10.86
N ILE A 351 21.37 34.80 -10.16
CA ILE A 351 20.58 33.91 -9.30
C ILE A 351 20.38 34.57 -7.94
N ASN A 352 19.13 34.79 -7.56
CA ASN A 352 18.74 35.23 -6.23
C ASN A 352 18.34 34.00 -5.34
N VAL A 353 18.07 34.23 -4.06
CA VAL A 353 17.70 33.21 -3.09
C VAL A 353 16.48 32.41 -3.56
N GLU A 354 15.49 33.06 -4.17
CA GLU A 354 14.29 32.43 -4.69
C GLU A 354 14.63 31.39 -5.79
N TRP A 355 15.37 31.81 -6.79
CA TRP A 355 15.80 30.92 -7.86
C TRP A 355 16.74 29.81 -7.37
N ALA A 356 17.58 30.10 -6.37
CA ALA A 356 18.41 29.06 -5.77
C ALA A 356 17.58 27.98 -5.09
N CYS A 357 16.47 28.32 -4.40
CA CYS A 357 15.55 27.36 -3.85
C CYS A 357 14.88 26.49 -4.94
N TYR A 358 14.43 27.08 -6.05
CA TYR A 358 13.84 26.32 -7.15
C TYR A 358 14.87 25.44 -7.87
N LEU A 359 16.07 25.92 -8.09
CA LEU A 359 17.17 25.15 -8.70
C LEU A 359 17.64 24.01 -7.78
N SER A 360 17.63 24.20 -6.46
CA SER A 360 17.93 23.11 -5.54
C SER A 360 16.93 21.96 -5.65
N ALA A 361 15.68 22.25 -5.97
CA ALA A 361 14.68 21.21 -6.22
C ALA A 361 15.01 20.37 -7.47
N VAL A 362 15.63 20.95 -8.50
CA VAL A 362 16.13 20.18 -9.66
C VAL A 362 17.20 19.18 -9.22
N GLY A 363 18.14 19.60 -8.37
CA GLY A 363 19.13 18.71 -7.77
C GLY A 363 18.49 17.58 -6.96
N VAL A 364 17.46 17.89 -6.18
CA VAL A 364 16.68 16.90 -5.43
C VAL A 364 15.99 15.92 -6.37
N VAL A 365 15.36 16.37 -7.45
CA VAL A 365 14.71 15.51 -8.46
C VAL A 365 15.73 14.55 -9.08
N LEU A 366 16.90 15.03 -9.50
CA LEU A 366 17.94 14.17 -10.07
C LEU A 366 18.48 13.17 -9.05
N LEU A 367 18.67 13.58 -7.79
CA LEU A 367 19.07 12.70 -6.70
C LEU A 367 18.02 11.61 -6.45
N CYS A 368 16.75 11.98 -6.32
CA CYS A 368 15.65 11.03 -6.08
C CYS A 368 15.50 10.06 -7.27
N MET A 369 15.63 10.54 -8.51
CA MET A 369 15.64 9.67 -9.69
C MET A 369 16.78 8.64 -9.63
N GLY A 370 17.98 9.06 -9.27
CA GLY A 370 19.13 8.16 -9.09
C GLY A 370 18.91 7.13 -7.98
N LEU A 371 18.38 7.58 -6.84
CA LEU A 371 18.07 6.68 -5.72
C LEU A 371 16.98 5.67 -6.07
N LEU A 372 15.92 6.06 -6.79
CA LEU A 372 14.87 5.13 -7.20
C LEU A 372 15.37 4.06 -8.19
N LYS A 373 16.31 4.41 -9.08
CA LYS A 373 16.97 3.42 -9.95
C LYS A 373 17.75 2.36 -9.17
N HIS A 374 18.22 2.71 -7.98
CA HIS A 374 18.94 1.85 -7.07
C HIS A 374 18.18 1.72 -5.74
N ALA A 375 16.90 1.33 -5.82
CA ALA A 375 15.99 1.36 -4.68
C ALA A 375 16.48 0.58 -3.45
N SER A 376 17.30 -0.44 -3.65
CA SER A 376 17.91 -1.24 -2.58
C SER A 376 18.80 -0.43 -1.62
N VAL A 377 19.37 0.71 -2.06
CA VAL A 377 20.20 1.55 -1.20
C VAL A 377 19.39 2.52 -0.33
N ILE A 378 18.11 2.75 -0.65
CA ILE A 378 17.28 3.73 0.07
C ILE A 378 17.05 3.30 1.52
N GLY A 379 16.79 2.03 1.77
CA GLY A 379 16.63 1.48 3.13
C GLY A 379 17.86 1.70 4.01
N PRO A 380 19.05 1.27 3.61
CA PRO A 380 20.30 1.56 4.31
C PRO A 380 20.58 3.05 4.53
N ILE A 381 20.32 3.91 3.54
CA ILE A 381 20.47 5.37 3.69
C ILE A 381 19.49 5.92 4.72
N ALA A 382 18.22 5.53 4.65
CA ALA A 382 17.20 5.96 5.62
C ALA A 382 17.56 5.51 7.05
N ALA A 383 18.08 4.29 7.21
CA ALA A 383 18.56 3.78 8.47
C ALA A 383 19.76 4.60 9.00
N ALA A 384 20.75 4.90 8.16
CA ALA A 384 21.89 5.74 8.54
C ALA A 384 21.45 7.14 8.97
N VAL A 385 20.54 7.78 8.24
CA VAL A 385 19.95 9.08 8.61
C VAL A 385 19.21 8.97 9.95
N GLY A 386 18.40 7.92 10.14
CA GLY A 386 17.71 7.68 11.40
C GLY A 386 18.68 7.53 12.60
N ILE A 387 19.77 6.79 12.41
CA ILE A 387 20.83 6.63 13.44
C ILE A 387 21.50 7.99 13.75
N ILE A 388 21.83 8.78 12.73
CA ILE A 388 22.44 10.11 12.91
C ILE A 388 21.49 11.02 13.70
N VAL A 389 20.21 11.03 13.36
CA VAL A 389 19.19 11.80 14.09
C VAL A 389 19.08 11.30 15.53
N PHE A 390 19.08 9.98 15.76
CA PHE A 390 19.03 9.39 17.09
C PHE A 390 20.21 9.83 17.96
N ILE A 391 21.42 9.70 17.43
CA ILE A 391 22.65 10.13 18.12
C ILE A 391 22.62 11.64 18.37
N GLY A 392 22.18 12.44 17.41
CA GLY A 392 22.04 13.89 17.56
C GLY A 392 21.10 14.26 18.71
N PHE A 393 19.96 13.57 18.86
CA PHE A 393 19.04 13.76 19.98
C PHE A 393 19.67 13.33 21.32
N ILE A 394 20.44 12.24 21.34
CA ILE A 394 21.19 11.82 22.53
C ILE A 394 22.18 12.91 22.96
N ILE A 395 23.05 13.36 22.04
CA ILE A 395 24.04 14.40 22.33
C ILE A 395 23.35 15.66 22.86
N MET A 396 22.31 16.11 22.17
CA MET A 396 21.55 17.30 22.54
C MET A 396 20.87 17.17 23.89
N SER A 397 20.41 15.94 24.27
CA SER A 397 19.87 15.66 25.59
C SER A 397 20.86 15.98 26.72
N PHE A 398 22.12 15.71 26.50
CA PHE A 398 23.15 15.90 27.54
C PHE A 398 23.80 17.29 27.49
N THR A 399 23.82 17.95 26.32
CA THR A 399 24.49 19.25 26.13
C THR A 399 23.56 20.46 26.28
N ASN A 400 22.34 20.37 25.76
CA ASN A 400 21.48 21.53 25.56
C ASN A 400 20.21 21.54 26.44
N LEU A 401 19.85 20.40 27.05
CA LEU A 401 18.61 20.25 27.78
C LEU A 401 18.84 19.77 29.24
N GLN A 402 18.02 20.28 30.15
CA GLN A 402 18.07 19.90 31.57
C GLN A 402 16.69 19.61 32.15
N GLY A 403 16.64 18.88 33.24
CA GLY A 403 15.43 18.64 34.01
C GLY A 403 14.25 18.13 33.16
N LYS A 404 13.15 18.87 33.16
CA LYS A 404 11.89 18.52 32.48
C LYS A 404 12.03 18.45 30.95
N GLU A 405 12.80 19.35 30.36
CA GLU A 405 12.98 19.34 28.89
C GLU A 405 13.71 18.07 28.42
N ARG A 406 14.69 17.59 29.19
CA ARG A 406 15.42 16.35 28.90
C ARG A 406 14.51 15.13 28.91
N THR A 407 13.68 14.97 29.92
CA THR A 407 12.78 13.81 30.03
C THR A 407 11.70 13.85 28.97
N ARG A 408 11.12 15.00 28.67
CA ARG A 408 10.17 15.18 27.57
C ARG A 408 10.80 14.84 26.22
N MET A 409 12.06 15.19 25.99
CA MET A 409 12.77 14.82 24.76
C MET A 409 12.95 13.30 24.64
N TRP A 410 13.26 12.59 25.73
CA TRP A 410 13.32 11.12 25.69
C TRP A 410 11.96 10.49 25.34
N ALA A 411 10.86 11.04 25.87
CA ALA A 411 9.53 10.62 25.50
C ALA A 411 9.23 10.88 24.00
N ALA A 412 9.61 12.03 23.48
CA ALA A 412 9.43 12.35 22.07
C ALA A 412 10.27 11.43 21.15
N LEU A 413 11.53 11.16 21.53
CA LEU A 413 12.39 10.22 20.81
C LEU A 413 11.80 8.80 20.82
N TYR A 414 11.23 8.38 21.96
CA TYR A 414 10.49 7.12 22.03
C TYR A 414 9.35 7.09 20.99
N PHE A 415 8.47 8.09 20.94
CA PHE A 415 7.36 8.11 19.96
C PHE A 415 7.87 8.15 18.53
N ALA A 416 8.92 8.91 18.26
CA ALA A 416 9.53 8.99 16.93
C ALA A 416 10.05 7.64 16.45
N VAL A 417 10.70 6.85 17.32
CA VAL A 417 11.21 5.51 16.97
C VAL A 417 10.09 4.47 16.97
N ALA A 418 9.18 4.53 17.94
CA ALA A 418 8.11 3.56 18.12
C ALA A 418 7.07 3.52 16.99
N GLN A 419 7.01 4.54 16.15
CA GLN A 419 6.15 4.52 14.95
C GLN A 419 6.72 3.68 13.80
N ILE A 420 8.02 3.34 13.79
CA ILE A 420 8.65 2.56 12.71
C ILE A 420 7.91 1.23 12.48
N PRO A 421 7.71 0.37 13.49
CA PRO A 421 7.00 -0.90 13.30
C PRO A 421 5.56 -0.67 12.82
N PHE A 422 4.87 0.37 13.26
CA PHE A 422 3.53 0.68 12.77
C PHE A 422 3.53 0.97 11.27
N TRP A 423 4.34 1.94 10.82
CA TRP A 423 4.36 2.31 9.40
C TRP A 423 4.91 1.20 8.51
N SER A 424 5.84 0.37 9.01
CA SER A 424 6.34 -0.77 8.24
C SER A 424 5.27 -1.84 7.99
N LEU A 425 4.33 -2.01 8.90
CA LEU A 425 3.18 -2.90 8.77
C LEU A 425 2.07 -2.24 7.94
N PHE A 426 1.70 -1.01 8.27
CA PHE A 426 0.58 -0.29 7.68
C PHE A 426 0.75 -0.05 6.17
N GLU A 427 1.94 0.33 5.75
CA GLU A 427 2.24 0.65 4.33
C GLU A 427 2.37 -0.58 3.43
N GLN A 428 2.25 -1.79 3.98
CA GLN A 428 2.03 -2.99 3.16
C GLN A 428 0.75 -2.89 2.33
N ALA A 429 -0.21 -2.05 2.74
CA ALA A 429 -1.42 -1.78 1.99
C ALA A 429 -1.16 -1.34 0.54
N GLY A 430 -0.09 -0.57 0.30
CA GLY A 430 0.30 -0.14 -1.04
C GLY A 430 1.35 -1.05 -1.71
N SER A 431 1.82 -2.09 -1.04
CA SER A 431 2.85 -3.01 -1.50
C SER A 431 2.37 -4.46 -1.48
N SER A 432 2.86 -5.33 -0.61
CA SER A 432 2.54 -6.76 -0.60
C SER A 432 1.04 -7.06 -0.50
N LEU A 433 0.27 -6.28 0.28
CA LEU A 433 -1.18 -6.47 0.39
C LEU A 433 -1.91 -6.18 -0.93
N THR A 434 -1.43 -5.22 -1.73
CA THR A 434 -1.96 -4.97 -3.08
C THR A 434 -1.74 -6.18 -3.98
N LEU A 435 -0.54 -6.78 -3.98
CA LEU A 435 -0.25 -7.98 -4.78
C LEU A 435 -1.07 -9.18 -4.32
N VAL A 436 -1.20 -9.39 -3.00
CA VAL A 436 -2.08 -10.43 -2.45
C VAL A 436 -3.53 -10.22 -2.89
N THR A 437 -4.02 -8.98 -2.82
CA THR A 437 -5.41 -8.67 -3.21
C THR A 437 -5.64 -8.94 -4.70
N SER A 438 -4.68 -8.55 -5.55
CA SER A 438 -4.76 -8.75 -7.01
C SER A 438 -4.69 -10.22 -7.44
N ARG A 439 -3.99 -11.07 -6.69
CA ARG A 439 -3.62 -12.41 -7.16
C ARG A 439 -4.21 -13.55 -6.35
N LEU A 440 -4.51 -13.33 -5.06
CA LEU A 440 -4.87 -14.37 -4.10
C LEU A 440 -6.20 -14.12 -3.39
N VAL A 441 -6.96 -13.09 -3.80
CA VAL A 441 -8.24 -12.73 -3.20
C VAL A 441 -9.35 -12.79 -4.24
N ASP A 442 -10.49 -13.34 -3.87
CA ASP A 442 -11.69 -13.25 -4.70
C ASP A 442 -12.30 -11.84 -4.58
N THR A 443 -12.00 -10.97 -5.54
CA THR A 443 -12.43 -9.57 -5.54
C THR A 443 -13.84 -9.37 -6.10
N THR A 444 -14.52 -10.45 -6.50
CA THR A 444 -15.89 -10.40 -7.03
C THR A 444 -16.89 -10.04 -5.94
N MET A 445 -17.58 -8.92 -6.11
CA MET A 445 -18.62 -8.44 -5.20
C MET A 445 -19.88 -8.10 -5.98
N PHE A 446 -21.01 -8.67 -5.59
CA PHE A 446 -22.31 -8.45 -6.25
C PHE A 446 -22.29 -8.69 -7.77
N GLY A 447 -21.49 -9.66 -8.23
CA GLY A 447 -21.33 -9.99 -9.65
C GLY A 447 -20.42 -9.04 -10.44
N TRP A 448 -19.72 -8.12 -9.76
CA TRP A 448 -18.73 -7.23 -10.35
C TRP A 448 -17.34 -7.49 -9.76
N ASP A 449 -16.35 -7.66 -10.63
CA ASP A 449 -14.95 -7.78 -10.22
C ASP A 449 -14.40 -6.41 -9.90
N VAL A 450 -14.23 -6.14 -8.60
CA VAL A 450 -13.77 -4.84 -8.11
C VAL A 450 -12.26 -4.73 -8.35
N PRO A 451 -11.79 -3.72 -9.12
CA PRO A 451 -10.36 -3.53 -9.35
C PRO A 451 -9.57 -3.39 -8.05
N THR A 452 -8.45 -4.09 -7.94
CA THR A 452 -7.60 -4.12 -6.73
C THR A 452 -7.26 -2.74 -6.16
N PRO A 453 -6.92 -1.71 -6.96
CA PRO A 453 -6.60 -0.38 -6.40
C PRO A 453 -7.75 0.25 -5.60
N VAL A 454 -9.00 -0.12 -5.89
CA VAL A 454 -10.18 0.41 -5.18
C VAL A 454 -10.15 0.05 -3.69
N PHE A 455 -9.64 -1.13 -3.33
CA PHE A 455 -9.56 -1.55 -1.92
C PHE A 455 -8.67 -0.64 -1.06
N GLN A 456 -7.68 0.04 -1.65
CA GLN A 456 -6.89 1.02 -0.90
C GLN A 456 -7.70 2.25 -0.45
N SER A 457 -8.85 2.52 -1.08
CA SER A 457 -9.76 3.58 -0.65
C SER A 457 -10.45 3.27 0.67
N LEU A 458 -10.50 1.99 1.08
CA LEU A 458 -11.14 1.56 2.33
C LEU A 458 -10.56 2.26 3.55
N ASN A 459 -9.24 2.46 3.61
CA ASN A 459 -8.63 3.19 4.71
C ASN A 459 -9.19 4.61 4.84
N ALA A 460 -9.17 5.39 3.76
CA ALA A 460 -9.69 6.76 3.78
C ALA A 460 -11.20 6.79 4.05
N GLY A 461 -11.95 5.83 3.50
CA GLY A 461 -13.39 5.68 3.77
C GLY A 461 -13.66 5.35 5.25
N PHE A 462 -12.92 4.42 5.83
CA PHE A 462 -13.05 4.08 7.24
C PHE A 462 -12.62 5.22 8.16
N ILE A 463 -11.55 5.98 7.83
CA ILE A 463 -11.20 7.19 8.58
C ILE A 463 -12.37 8.17 8.57
N PHE A 464 -12.92 8.46 7.39
CA PHE A 464 -14.04 9.39 7.25
C PHE A 464 -15.24 8.99 8.10
N ILE A 465 -15.56 7.70 8.14
CA ILE A 465 -16.69 7.16 8.92
C ILE A 465 -16.36 7.11 10.42
N PHE A 466 -15.23 6.52 10.80
CA PHE A 466 -14.95 6.13 12.19
C PHE A 466 -14.20 7.17 13.01
N ALA A 467 -13.51 8.14 12.41
CA ALA A 467 -12.79 9.15 13.19
C ALA A 467 -13.69 9.93 14.16
N PRO A 468 -14.93 10.37 13.79
CA PRO A 468 -15.85 11.01 14.73
C PRO A 468 -16.23 10.09 15.91
N PHE A 469 -16.47 8.80 15.65
CA PHE A 469 -16.82 7.84 16.71
C PHE A 469 -15.67 7.60 17.67
N ILE A 470 -14.45 7.49 17.16
CA ILE A 470 -13.23 7.33 17.98
C ILE A 470 -13.01 8.61 18.81
N ALA A 471 -13.20 9.80 18.23
CA ALA A 471 -13.11 11.05 18.98
C ALA A 471 -14.15 11.13 20.11
N MET A 472 -15.41 10.79 19.84
CA MET A 472 -16.47 10.72 20.86
C MET A 472 -16.16 9.68 21.94
N MET A 473 -15.61 8.53 21.56
CA MET A 473 -15.17 7.50 22.51
C MET A 473 -14.11 8.03 23.46
N TRP A 474 -13.09 8.74 22.96
CA TRP A 474 -12.04 9.31 23.82
C TRP A 474 -12.62 10.35 24.79
N VAL A 475 -13.48 11.24 24.34
CA VAL A 475 -14.16 12.20 25.20
C VAL A 475 -15.01 11.50 26.26
N GLY A 476 -15.76 10.46 25.87
CA GLY A 476 -16.57 9.67 26.79
C GLY A 476 -15.73 8.94 27.87
N LEU A 477 -14.56 8.40 27.48
CA LEU A 477 -13.62 7.75 28.40
C LEU A 477 -12.94 8.78 29.32
N ALA A 478 -12.55 9.95 28.78
CA ALA A 478 -11.97 11.04 29.56
C ALA A 478 -12.92 11.53 30.65
N ASN A 479 -14.20 11.74 30.32
CA ASN A 479 -15.24 12.13 31.29
C ASN A 479 -15.42 11.11 32.41
N ARG A 480 -15.10 9.82 32.14
CA ARG A 480 -15.13 8.74 33.13
C ARG A 480 -13.80 8.48 33.80
N LYS A 481 -12.76 9.26 33.50
CA LYS A 481 -11.36 9.07 33.96
C LYS A 481 -10.77 7.71 33.57
N LEU A 482 -11.26 7.14 32.49
CA LEU A 482 -10.83 5.84 31.91
C LEU A 482 -10.06 6.01 30.60
N GLU A 483 -9.76 7.24 30.18
CA GLU A 483 -9.00 7.48 28.95
C GLU A 483 -7.59 6.90 29.08
N PRO A 484 -7.17 6.02 28.15
CA PRO A 484 -5.81 5.50 28.12
C PRO A 484 -4.81 6.64 27.89
N SER A 485 -3.64 6.54 28.57
CA SER A 485 -2.58 7.52 28.34
C SER A 485 -2.04 7.46 26.91
N THR A 486 -1.42 8.56 26.44
CA THR A 486 -0.82 8.68 25.10
C THR A 486 0.05 7.48 24.73
N PRO A 487 1.01 6.99 25.57
CA PRO A 487 1.81 5.80 25.27
C PRO A 487 0.99 4.52 25.11
N VAL A 488 -0.12 4.36 25.86
CA VAL A 488 -0.99 3.18 25.75
C VAL A 488 -1.75 3.20 24.43
N LYS A 489 -2.32 4.33 24.03
CA LYS A 489 -3.00 4.47 22.73
C LYS A 489 -2.05 4.12 21.59
N PHE A 490 -0.81 4.60 21.67
CA PHE A 490 0.22 4.35 20.68
C PHE A 490 0.60 2.85 20.59
N ALA A 491 0.75 2.19 21.73
CA ALA A 491 1.03 0.77 21.84
C ALA A 491 -0.12 -0.09 21.25
N LEU A 492 -1.38 0.29 21.51
CA LEU A 492 -2.55 -0.36 20.94
C LEU A 492 -2.60 -0.21 19.41
N GLY A 493 -2.14 0.93 18.88
CA GLY A 493 -2.00 1.12 17.43
C GLY A 493 -1.01 0.12 16.81
N VAL A 494 0.18 -0.05 17.39
CA VAL A 494 1.18 -1.02 16.89
C VAL A 494 0.68 -2.46 17.04
N PHE A 495 0.06 -2.78 18.18
CA PHE A 495 -0.54 -4.09 18.43
C PHE A 495 -1.64 -4.41 17.40
N GLY A 496 -2.54 -3.45 17.14
CA GLY A 496 -3.63 -3.60 16.18
C GLY A 496 -3.13 -3.81 14.75
N ALA A 497 -2.04 -3.11 14.35
CA ALA A 497 -1.43 -3.34 13.04
C ALA A 497 -0.92 -4.79 12.88
N GLY A 498 -0.30 -5.36 13.91
CA GLY A 498 0.10 -6.78 13.92
C GLY A 498 -1.10 -7.73 13.88
N LEU A 499 -2.15 -7.44 14.66
CA LEU A 499 -3.37 -8.26 14.73
C LEU A 499 -4.07 -8.35 13.36
N GLY A 500 -4.11 -7.25 12.59
CA GLY A 500 -4.72 -7.24 11.26
C GLY A 500 -4.12 -8.30 10.33
N TYR A 501 -2.80 -8.50 10.38
CA TYR A 501 -2.14 -9.55 9.58
C TYR A 501 -2.52 -10.96 10.02
N LEU A 502 -2.62 -11.21 11.32
CA LEU A 502 -3.02 -12.55 11.80
C LEU A 502 -4.47 -12.89 11.40
N VAL A 503 -5.35 -11.88 11.38
CA VAL A 503 -6.73 -12.05 10.86
C VAL A 503 -6.71 -12.38 9.37
N LEU A 504 -5.89 -11.70 8.57
CA LEU A 504 -5.75 -12.01 7.13
C LEU A 504 -5.18 -13.42 6.92
N VAL A 505 -4.13 -13.79 7.67
CA VAL A 505 -3.53 -15.14 7.60
C VAL A 505 -4.54 -16.23 7.96
N ALA A 506 -5.36 -16.00 8.99
CA ALA A 506 -6.44 -16.92 9.34
C ALA A 506 -7.43 -17.06 8.18
N GLY A 507 -7.74 -15.98 7.48
CA GLY A 507 -8.57 -16.00 6.27
C GLY A 507 -7.95 -16.77 5.12
N MET A 508 -6.65 -16.54 4.86
CA MET A 508 -5.91 -17.28 3.83
C MET A 508 -5.83 -18.78 4.14
N GLY A 509 -5.66 -19.12 5.42
CA GLY A 509 -5.60 -20.51 5.89
C GLY A 509 -6.95 -21.23 5.98
N SER A 510 -8.06 -20.50 5.99
CA SER A 510 -9.42 -21.09 6.05
C SER A 510 -9.87 -21.72 4.73
N VAL A 511 -9.17 -21.45 3.64
CA VAL A 511 -9.42 -21.96 2.29
C VAL A 511 -8.23 -22.79 1.81
N GLY A 512 -8.44 -23.65 0.82
CA GLY A 512 -7.38 -24.51 0.28
C GLY A 512 -6.11 -23.75 -0.18
N PRO A 513 -4.97 -24.44 -0.33
CA PRO A 513 -3.68 -23.81 -0.67
C PRO A 513 -3.74 -22.97 -1.95
N ALA A 514 -4.48 -23.43 -2.92
CA ALA A 514 -4.66 -22.81 -4.22
C ALA A 514 -5.97 -22.01 -4.34
N ALA A 515 -6.84 -22.00 -3.34
CA ALA A 515 -8.11 -21.29 -3.39
C ALA A 515 -7.93 -19.80 -3.05
N LEU A 516 -8.73 -18.94 -3.69
CA LEU A 516 -8.73 -17.51 -3.42
C LEU A 516 -9.28 -17.21 -2.03
N THR A 517 -8.64 -16.25 -1.37
CA THR A 517 -9.05 -15.76 -0.04
C THR A 517 -10.34 -14.94 -0.17
N PRO A 518 -11.35 -15.13 0.70
CA PRO A 518 -12.55 -14.31 0.66
C PRO A 518 -12.22 -12.82 0.90
N VAL A 519 -12.83 -11.94 0.10
CA VAL A 519 -12.63 -10.48 0.16
C VAL A 519 -12.93 -9.87 1.54
N PHE A 520 -13.78 -10.51 2.33
CA PHE A 520 -14.09 -10.10 3.71
C PHE A 520 -12.83 -9.84 4.55
N PHE A 521 -11.78 -10.67 4.40
CA PHE A 521 -10.55 -10.51 5.17
C PHE A 521 -9.73 -9.29 4.75
N ILE A 522 -9.90 -8.83 3.52
CA ILE A 522 -9.34 -7.54 3.07
C ILE A 522 -10.07 -6.39 3.76
N PHE A 523 -11.40 -6.39 3.83
CA PHE A 523 -12.14 -5.41 4.61
C PHE A 523 -11.75 -5.43 6.09
N ALA A 524 -11.60 -6.62 6.67
CA ALA A 524 -11.22 -6.78 8.07
C ALA A 524 -9.82 -6.20 8.38
N ILE A 525 -8.80 -6.52 7.59
CA ILE A 525 -7.45 -5.96 7.82
C ILE A 525 -7.44 -4.45 7.62
N TYR A 526 -8.08 -3.90 6.59
CA TYR A 526 -8.16 -2.45 6.39
C TYR A 526 -8.89 -1.76 7.54
N TRP A 527 -9.97 -2.37 8.06
CA TRP A 527 -10.70 -1.83 9.21
C TRP A 527 -9.84 -1.83 10.48
N ILE A 528 -9.19 -2.97 10.81
CA ILE A 528 -8.32 -3.08 11.99
C ILE A 528 -7.16 -2.09 11.89
N HIS A 529 -6.50 -2.00 10.73
CA HIS A 529 -5.40 -1.07 10.49
C HIS A 529 -5.83 0.39 10.60
N THR A 530 -7.03 0.73 10.13
CA THR A 530 -7.57 2.09 10.26
C THR A 530 -7.88 2.44 11.72
N MET A 531 -8.45 1.50 12.49
CA MET A 531 -8.65 1.72 13.93
C MET A 531 -7.32 1.91 14.65
N ALA A 532 -6.30 1.12 14.30
CA ALA A 532 -4.96 1.23 14.82
C ALA A 532 -4.29 2.57 14.45
N GLU A 533 -4.47 3.03 13.22
CA GLU A 533 -3.98 4.33 12.75
C GLU A 533 -4.61 5.49 13.54
N LEU A 534 -5.92 5.47 13.77
CA LEU A 534 -6.62 6.50 14.53
C LEU A 534 -6.16 6.57 16.00
N MET A 535 -5.61 5.49 16.54
CA MET A 535 -5.02 5.46 17.88
C MET A 535 -3.59 6.00 17.90
N LEU A 536 -2.86 5.96 16.80
CA LEU A 536 -1.43 6.26 16.74
C LEU A 536 -1.13 7.60 16.05
N SER A 537 -1.62 7.82 14.84
CA SER A 537 -1.18 8.91 13.98
C SER A 537 -1.52 10.30 14.52
N PRO A 538 -2.79 10.65 14.86
CA PRO A 538 -3.11 11.96 15.42
C PRO A 538 -2.52 12.16 16.81
N VAL A 539 -2.43 11.09 17.59
CA VAL A 539 -1.90 11.10 18.96
C VAL A 539 -0.40 11.38 18.96
N GLY A 540 0.36 10.72 18.07
CA GLY A 540 1.80 10.88 17.96
C GLY A 540 2.20 12.29 17.50
N LEU A 541 1.53 12.83 16.47
CA LEU A 541 1.78 14.17 15.99
C LEU A 541 1.54 15.23 17.09
N SER A 542 0.44 15.11 17.82
CA SER A 542 0.13 15.97 18.96
C SER A 542 1.19 15.84 20.06
N ALA A 543 1.61 14.61 20.39
CA ALA A 543 2.64 14.38 21.41
C ALA A 543 3.97 15.04 21.03
N MET A 544 4.42 14.92 19.78
CA MET A 544 5.68 15.52 19.31
C MET A 544 5.69 17.04 19.47
N THR A 545 4.60 17.72 19.13
CA THR A 545 4.50 19.18 19.29
C THR A 545 4.42 19.63 20.73
N LYS A 546 3.74 18.88 21.61
CA LYS A 546 3.60 19.18 23.04
C LYS A 546 4.86 18.91 23.86
N LEU A 547 5.63 17.88 23.47
CA LEU A 547 6.85 17.49 24.17
C LEU A 547 8.05 18.34 23.76
N ALA A 548 8.03 18.91 22.55
CA ALA A 548 9.13 19.74 22.05
C ALA A 548 9.20 21.09 22.76
N PRO A 549 10.42 21.54 23.18
CA PRO A 549 10.62 22.94 23.52
C PRO A 549 10.25 23.87 22.37
N ALA A 550 9.65 25.01 22.64
CA ALA A 550 9.15 25.92 21.60
C ALA A 550 10.19 26.27 20.52
N ARG A 551 11.48 26.38 20.91
CA ARG A 551 12.61 26.63 20.00
C ARG A 551 13.01 25.44 19.12
N MET A 552 12.45 24.24 19.36
CA MET A 552 12.88 22.99 18.74
C MET A 552 11.75 22.21 18.06
N VAL A 553 10.53 22.73 18.01
CA VAL A 553 9.36 22.04 17.45
C VAL A 553 9.62 21.55 16.01
N GLY A 554 10.24 22.37 15.17
CA GLY A 554 10.59 22.01 13.79
C GLY A 554 11.55 20.81 13.73
N LEU A 555 12.53 20.72 14.65
CA LEU A 555 13.47 19.60 14.72
C LEU A 555 12.78 18.30 15.14
N PHE A 556 11.86 18.36 16.11
CA PHE A 556 11.10 17.19 16.56
C PHE A 556 10.18 16.68 15.45
N MET A 557 9.53 17.60 14.72
CA MET A 557 8.71 17.24 13.57
C MET A 557 9.55 16.66 12.42
N ALA A 558 10.75 17.19 12.19
CA ALA A 558 11.68 16.62 11.22
C ALA A 558 12.07 15.18 11.59
N ALA A 559 12.38 14.92 12.86
CA ALA A 559 12.66 13.57 13.34
C ALA A 559 11.45 12.64 13.14
N TRP A 560 10.23 13.10 13.42
CA TRP A 560 9.02 12.34 13.14
C TRP A 560 8.94 11.89 11.68
N PHE A 561 9.17 12.79 10.73
CA PHE A 561 9.14 12.45 9.31
C PHE A 561 10.28 11.52 8.86
N VAL A 562 11.49 11.69 9.42
CA VAL A 562 12.61 10.78 9.14
C VAL A 562 12.27 9.35 9.56
N TYR A 563 11.73 9.15 10.75
CA TYR A 563 11.38 7.82 11.24
C TYR A 563 10.11 7.24 10.55
N SER A 564 9.16 8.08 10.15
CA SER A 564 8.09 7.65 9.24
C SER A 564 8.67 7.15 7.90
N GLY A 565 9.62 7.89 7.32
CA GLY A 565 10.33 7.48 6.11
C GLY A 565 11.08 6.16 6.28
N LEU A 566 11.74 5.94 7.41
CA LEU A 566 12.40 4.68 7.73
C LEU A 566 11.41 3.51 7.82
N GLY A 567 10.26 3.70 8.46
CA GLY A 567 9.19 2.71 8.51
C GLY A 567 8.70 2.33 7.10
N ASN A 568 8.56 3.30 6.21
CA ASN A 568 8.17 3.09 4.82
C ASN A 568 9.25 2.34 4.01
N ALA A 569 10.54 2.67 4.20
CA ALA A 569 11.62 1.93 3.56
C ALA A 569 11.64 0.46 4.03
N LEU A 570 11.42 0.22 5.33
CA LEU A 570 11.33 -1.12 5.90
C LEU A 570 10.10 -1.88 5.36
N SER A 571 8.97 -1.19 5.14
CA SER A 571 7.81 -1.77 4.48
C SER A 571 8.16 -2.35 3.10
N GLY A 572 8.93 -1.63 2.28
CA GLY A 572 9.39 -2.13 0.99
C GLY A 572 10.27 -3.39 1.10
N VAL A 573 11.15 -3.46 2.10
CA VAL A 573 12.00 -4.64 2.36
C VAL A 573 11.15 -5.84 2.78
N ILE A 574 10.19 -5.66 3.68
CA ILE A 574 9.26 -6.72 4.12
C ILE A 574 8.45 -7.23 2.93
N ALA A 575 7.91 -6.32 2.12
CA ALA A 575 7.13 -6.67 0.95
C ALA A 575 7.96 -7.40 -0.11
N ALA A 576 9.23 -7.02 -0.30
CA ALA A 576 10.15 -7.71 -1.19
C ALA A 576 10.42 -9.15 -0.73
N ALA A 577 10.54 -9.38 0.59
CA ALA A 577 10.71 -10.72 1.16
C ALA A 577 9.46 -11.61 1.00
N ALA A 578 8.27 -11.00 0.87
CA ALA A 578 7.02 -11.71 0.61
C ALA A 578 6.78 -11.96 -0.89
N GLY A 579 7.60 -11.40 -1.79
CA GLY A 579 7.43 -11.48 -3.24
C GLY A 579 7.34 -12.92 -3.75
N ALA A 580 6.59 -13.09 -4.85
CA ALA A 580 6.44 -14.35 -5.55
C ALA A 580 7.24 -14.35 -6.86
N GLU A 581 7.56 -15.54 -7.35
CA GLU A 581 8.08 -15.71 -8.70
C GLU A 581 6.96 -15.46 -9.71
N THR A 582 7.27 -14.66 -10.73
CA THR A 582 6.26 -14.24 -11.72
C THR A 582 6.82 -14.32 -13.13
N VAL A 583 5.96 -14.67 -14.07
CA VAL A 583 6.18 -14.57 -15.50
C VAL A 583 5.05 -13.72 -16.09
N GLY A 584 5.38 -12.75 -16.91
CA GLY A 584 4.41 -11.77 -17.39
C GLY A 584 3.71 -11.01 -16.25
N GLY A 585 4.25 -10.96 -15.04
CA GLY A 585 3.64 -10.39 -13.86
C GLY A 585 2.56 -11.26 -13.20
N GLN A 586 2.34 -12.51 -13.67
CA GLN A 586 1.47 -13.50 -13.03
C GLN A 586 2.29 -14.47 -12.18
N ILE A 587 1.72 -14.94 -11.07
CA ILE A 587 2.36 -15.93 -10.20
C ILE A 587 2.47 -17.26 -10.93
N VAL A 588 3.64 -17.89 -10.86
CA VAL A 588 3.90 -19.21 -11.43
C VAL A 588 3.39 -20.33 -10.53
N ASP A 589 3.67 -20.24 -9.22
CA ASP A 589 3.22 -21.19 -8.19
C ASP A 589 2.32 -20.46 -7.18
N VAL A 590 1.01 -20.59 -7.34
CA VAL A 590 0.01 -19.93 -6.49
C VAL A 590 0.04 -20.48 -5.06
N ALA A 591 0.19 -21.79 -4.90
CA ALA A 591 0.20 -22.41 -3.57
C ALA A 591 1.47 -22.04 -2.79
N GLY A 592 2.64 -22.09 -3.44
CA GLY A 592 3.90 -21.66 -2.86
C GLY A 592 3.93 -20.19 -2.53
N ALA A 593 3.45 -19.32 -3.42
CA ALA A 593 3.31 -17.89 -3.18
C ALA A 593 2.40 -17.61 -1.99
N LYS A 594 1.21 -18.24 -1.93
CA LYS A 594 0.29 -18.09 -0.81
C LYS A 594 0.94 -18.51 0.52
N LYS A 595 1.66 -19.63 0.52
CA LYS A 595 2.41 -20.10 1.70
C LYS A 595 3.47 -19.08 2.14
N ASN A 596 4.23 -18.50 1.19
CA ASN A 596 5.23 -17.48 1.49
C ASN A 596 4.59 -16.22 2.09
N TYR A 597 3.51 -15.69 1.48
CA TYR A 597 2.78 -14.55 2.03
C TYR A 597 2.25 -14.85 3.44
N MET A 598 1.66 -16.02 3.68
CA MET A 598 1.17 -16.40 5.01
C MET A 598 2.30 -16.46 6.04
N GLN A 599 3.47 -16.98 5.66
CA GLN A 599 4.64 -17.06 6.55
C GLN A 599 5.16 -15.67 6.90
N VAL A 600 5.34 -14.79 5.92
CA VAL A 600 5.81 -13.42 6.15
C VAL A 600 4.79 -12.64 6.96
N PHE A 601 3.52 -12.69 6.60
CA PHE A 601 2.44 -11.98 7.30
C PHE A 601 2.23 -12.49 8.74
N SER A 602 2.37 -13.79 8.99
CA SER A 602 2.37 -14.34 10.34
C SER A 602 3.53 -13.78 11.16
N SER A 603 4.74 -13.79 10.59
CA SER A 603 5.95 -13.33 11.26
C SER A 603 5.84 -11.85 11.64
N ILE A 604 5.45 -10.97 10.68
CA ILE A 604 5.30 -9.54 10.98
C ILE A 604 4.09 -9.27 11.89
N GLY A 605 3.05 -10.08 11.82
CA GLY A 605 1.89 -10.02 12.70
C GLY A 605 2.29 -10.27 14.16
N TYR A 606 2.97 -11.39 14.43
CA TYR A 606 3.44 -11.71 15.77
C TYR A 606 4.49 -10.72 16.29
N ILE A 607 5.43 -10.28 15.44
CA ILE A 607 6.44 -9.26 15.81
C ILE A 607 5.73 -7.94 16.16
N GLY A 608 4.77 -7.49 15.35
CA GLY A 608 4.01 -6.26 15.61
C GLY A 608 3.23 -6.32 16.92
N MET A 609 2.50 -7.43 17.16
CA MET A 609 1.80 -7.64 18.44
C MET A 609 2.78 -7.71 19.63
N GLY A 610 3.92 -8.40 19.48
CA GLY A 610 4.94 -8.50 20.51
C GLY A 610 5.53 -7.13 20.87
N ILE A 611 5.87 -6.31 19.84
CA ILE A 611 6.34 -4.93 20.06
C ILE A 611 5.25 -4.10 20.73
N GLY A 612 4.01 -4.14 20.25
CA GLY A 612 2.88 -3.42 20.86
C GLY A 612 2.68 -3.81 22.32
N PHE A 613 2.79 -5.11 22.64
CA PHE A 613 2.72 -5.59 24.03
C PHE A 613 3.88 -5.07 24.89
N LEU A 614 5.12 -5.11 24.40
CA LEU A 614 6.26 -4.53 25.11
C LEU A 614 6.07 -3.02 25.34
N MET A 615 5.55 -2.30 24.36
CA MET A 615 5.20 -0.88 24.49
C MET A 615 4.15 -0.65 25.57
N LEU A 616 3.16 -1.54 25.74
CA LEU A 616 2.20 -1.46 26.85
C LEU A 616 2.89 -1.60 28.21
N LEU A 617 3.85 -2.52 28.34
CA LEU A 617 4.60 -2.72 29.59
C LEU A 617 5.44 -1.51 29.98
N ILE A 618 6.04 -0.81 29.01
CA ILE A 618 6.87 0.38 29.28
C ILE A 618 6.06 1.69 29.30
N ALA A 619 4.79 1.66 28.91
CA ALA A 619 3.93 2.84 28.85
C ALA A 619 3.90 3.68 30.15
N PRO A 620 3.88 3.08 31.37
CA PRO A 620 3.94 3.86 32.61
C PRO A 620 5.24 4.67 32.76
N ILE A 621 6.37 4.14 32.27
CA ILE A 621 7.67 4.84 32.31
C ILE A 621 7.62 6.05 31.37
N ILE A 622 7.14 5.83 30.14
CA ILE A 622 7.03 6.91 29.13
C ILE A 622 6.09 8.00 29.61
N ARG A 623 4.95 7.64 30.21
CA ARG A 623 4.01 8.62 30.80
C ARG A 623 4.69 9.50 31.84
N ARG A 624 5.54 8.93 32.70
CA ARG A 624 6.34 9.71 33.69
C ARG A 624 7.32 10.67 32.99
N TRP A 625 7.93 10.24 31.86
CA TRP A 625 8.83 11.11 31.09
C TRP A 625 8.09 12.26 30.42
N MET A 626 6.84 12.06 30.00
CA MET A 626 5.98 13.11 29.41
C MET A 626 5.58 14.17 30.43
N GLN A 627 5.53 13.83 31.72
CA GLN A 627 5.07 14.70 32.82
C GLN A 627 3.63 15.22 32.59
N GLU A 628 2.75 14.36 32.10
CA GLU A 628 1.33 14.67 31.85
C GLU A 628 0.55 15.02 33.14
N ASP A 629 1.05 14.63 34.33
CA ASP A 629 0.34 14.80 35.62
C ASP A 629 0.49 16.21 36.20
N VAL A 630 1.28 17.09 35.59
CA VAL A 630 1.36 18.51 35.96
C VAL A 630 0.44 19.31 35.04
N GLN A 631 -0.85 19.32 35.33
CA GLN A 631 -1.72 20.43 34.90
C GLN A 631 -1.08 21.70 35.48
N GLU A 632 -0.51 22.55 34.62
CA GLU A 632 -0.31 23.95 34.97
C GLU A 632 -1.71 24.51 35.26
N THR A 633 -2.10 24.55 36.53
CA THR A 633 -3.11 25.47 37.02
C THR A 633 -2.72 26.82 36.43
N PRO A 634 -3.66 27.56 35.83
CA PRO A 634 -3.39 28.93 35.40
C PRO A 634 -3.18 29.76 36.66
N GLU A 635 -2.00 29.74 37.23
CA GLU A 635 -1.56 30.68 38.22
C GLU A 635 -1.06 31.94 37.54
N THR A 636 -1.91 32.93 37.59
CA THR A 636 -1.59 34.35 37.73
C THR A 636 -0.62 34.92 36.69
N ILE A 637 -1.21 35.45 35.63
CA ILE A 637 -0.78 36.74 35.12
C ILE A 637 -1.13 37.76 36.23
N VAL A 638 -0.27 37.93 37.19
CA VAL A 638 -0.22 39.12 38.04
C VAL A 638 0.91 39.96 37.49
N GLU A 639 0.50 41.08 36.94
CA GLU A 639 1.19 42.35 36.72
C GLU A 639 2.60 42.45 37.32
N THR A 640 3.59 42.67 36.51
CA THR A 640 4.52 43.81 36.63
C THR A 640 5.06 44.17 35.24
#